data_ea7936db7ab636567ce9b075270ceb70
#
_entry.id   ea7936db7ab636567ce9b075270ceb70
#
_cell.length_a   1.000
_cell.length_b   1.000
_cell.length_c   1.000
_cell.angle_alpha   90.00
_cell.angle_beta   90.00
_cell.angle_gamma   90.00
#
_symmetry.space_group_name_H-M   'P 1'
#
loop_
_entity.id
_entity.type
_entity.pdbx_description
1 polymer ?
#
loop_
_entity_poly.entity_id
_entity_poly.type
_entity_poly.pdbx_seq_one_letter_code
_entity_poly.pdbx_strand_id
1 'polypeptide(L)'
;MIRALLHRPIACIFLALALTLLGAVAWRLLPVAPLPQVDFPTIEVRAELPGASPESMASTVAAPLERALGGIAGVSAMSSSSNQGATRVLLQFALDRDINAAARDVQAAINAARAELPSGMPGNPTYRKVNPSQAPIMALALSSPTRPAGRLYDLGATVLAQKLSQIVGVGEVTLGGSSLPAVRVQVNPNALAHYGVALDDLRQSIADAAPMGPQGQLDSAGQRWEVGTPGQPRTADDYNGLIVRHQDGATIRLAQIARVSDSVENRYSSGFHNHDPAVVLTISRQPGANIIETIAAINQALPGLRALMPADVDLTVVLDRSPGIHATLREAHVTLGLAVGLVILVVWLFLGSARAAAIPSVAIPVCLVATFAVMYLWGFSLNNLSLMALIVAAGLVVDDAIVVLENISRHLERGLGPRQAALRGVREVGFTLVAMTLALSVVFVSILFMGGLVERLFREFSITLVAAILISLVVSVAIIPSLCARWLRPPAEAQTRPSRLRAVFARVHQWYGASLARVLGHARLTLLLLAAVVALNAYLYAQAPKGFLPQQDTGQLMGFVRGDDGFSFQVMQPKIDVYRQLVLKHPAVQDVIGYNGGSLGISNSLFLIRLKPASERRESSAQVIDWLRANAPPVPGGMFFLNVDQDLRMPGGFGNSGDHELAIMASDVPALRQWSRRISRAMQDIPELRDVDAVGDAATQQVVINIDRAAARRLGVDMRTIASVLGNSFSQRQVATLYDPMNQYRVVLELDPRYTEDPEVLERVQVVAADGNRVPLSAFSTYEHGLVNDRVFHDGLFAAVGVGFSLAEGVSLQQGLAAIDAAMARLMVPAHIQTRLGGDARSFQQSLQDQPWLILGVLVAIYLVLGILYESPLHPLTILSTLPSAGVGALLALRLADIEFSLIALLGLFLLVGVVMKNAILMIDFALGLERREGLAPEQAIHRAAMLRLRPIVMTNLAGLLGALPLVLGMGEGSELRRPLGVTIVGGLMISQFLTLYTTPIVYLALERLRLKVAGWRARRA
;
A
#
# COMPACT_ATOMS: atom_id res chain seq x y z
N MET A 1 23.75 41.89 4.67
CA MET A 1 24.00 40.43 4.89
C MET A 1 25.13 39.92 3.98
N ILE A 2 25.04 39.94 2.66
CA ILE A 2 26.03 39.40 1.70
C ILE A 2 27.43 39.98 1.92
N ARG A 3 27.55 41.31 2.12
CA ARG A 3 28.82 42.03 2.37
C ARG A 3 29.51 41.53 3.65
N ALA A 4 28.74 41.24 4.71
CA ALA A 4 29.26 40.71 5.95
C ALA A 4 29.77 39.25 5.83
N LEU A 5 29.06 38.45 5.05
CA LEU A 5 29.45 37.04 4.79
C LEU A 5 30.73 36.94 3.96
N LEU A 6 30.91 37.78 2.95
CA LEU A 6 32.11 37.82 2.14
C LEU A 6 33.38 38.24 2.94
N HIS A 7 33.21 39.02 4.03
CA HIS A 7 34.30 39.40 4.93
C HIS A 7 34.60 38.36 6.00
N ARG A 8 33.73 37.34 6.19
CA ARG A 8 33.88 36.26 7.18
C ARG A 8 33.84 34.88 6.54
N PRO A 9 34.81 34.53 5.70
CA PRO A 9 34.79 33.28 4.95
C PRO A 9 34.95 32.03 5.83
N ILE A 10 35.60 32.15 6.99
CA ILE A 10 35.69 31.07 7.98
C ILE A 10 34.29 30.72 8.50
N ALA A 11 33.48 31.73 8.78
CA ALA A 11 32.10 31.51 9.20
C ALA A 11 31.27 30.75 8.14
N CYS A 12 31.49 31.04 6.85
CA CYS A 12 30.82 30.31 5.76
C CYS A 12 31.26 28.83 5.67
N ILE A 13 32.56 28.56 5.89
CA ILE A 13 33.10 27.20 5.90
C ILE A 13 32.57 26.42 7.11
N PHE A 14 32.58 27.03 8.30
CA PHE A 14 32.03 26.41 9.51
C PHE A 14 30.53 26.18 9.39
N LEU A 15 29.78 27.08 8.74
CA LEU A 15 28.34 26.88 8.46
C LEU A 15 28.12 25.67 7.54
N ALA A 16 28.91 25.56 6.46
CA ALA A 16 28.84 24.39 5.57
C ALA A 16 29.17 23.10 6.30
N LEU A 17 30.22 23.12 7.11
CA LEU A 17 30.63 21.96 7.92
C LEU A 17 29.58 21.58 8.96
N ALA A 18 29.00 22.56 9.66
CA ALA A 18 27.94 22.32 10.63
C ALA A 18 26.71 21.70 10.00
N LEU A 19 26.25 22.24 8.84
CA LEU A 19 25.13 21.68 8.10
C LEU A 19 25.41 20.24 7.64
N THR A 20 26.63 19.97 7.15
CA THR A 20 27.02 18.63 6.72
C THR A 20 27.12 17.65 7.87
N LEU A 21 27.70 18.05 9.01
CA LEU A 21 27.80 17.19 10.20
C LEU A 21 26.40 16.89 10.77
N LEU A 22 25.53 17.90 10.88
CA LEU A 22 24.17 17.73 11.38
C LEU A 22 23.38 16.76 10.49
N GLY A 23 23.49 16.91 9.18
CA GLY A 23 22.85 16.02 8.22
C GLY A 23 23.43 14.60 8.23
N ALA A 24 24.75 14.44 8.41
CA ALA A 24 25.38 13.13 8.50
C ALA A 24 24.97 12.35 9.76
N VAL A 25 24.80 13.04 10.88
CA VAL A 25 24.24 12.45 12.10
C VAL A 25 22.78 12.06 11.88
N ALA A 26 21.97 12.95 11.31
CA ALA A 26 20.57 12.70 11.00
C ALA A 26 20.39 11.50 10.05
N TRP A 27 21.24 11.37 9.02
CA TRP A 27 21.19 10.24 8.09
C TRP A 27 21.33 8.87 8.77
N ARG A 28 22.14 8.78 9.83
CA ARG A 28 22.27 7.54 10.60
C ARG A 28 21.08 7.24 11.51
N LEU A 29 20.33 8.28 11.87
CA LEU A 29 19.16 8.19 12.77
C LEU A 29 17.83 8.07 12.01
N LEU A 30 17.82 8.30 10.69
CA LEU A 30 16.60 8.20 9.88
C LEU A 30 16.13 6.74 9.79
N PRO A 31 14.86 6.47 10.07
CA PRO A 31 14.28 5.15 9.87
C PRO A 31 14.23 4.80 8.37
N VAL A 32 14.38 3.53 8.06
CA VAL A 32 14.39 3.00 6.71
C VAL A 32 13.06 2.31 6.41
N ALA A 33 12.41 2.67 5.30
CA ALA A 33 11.15 2.08 4.86
C ALA A 33 11.12 1.94 3.32
N PRO A 34 10.32 1.03 2.74
CA PRO A 34 10.17 0.94 1.27
C PRO A 34 9.46 2.16 0.69
N LEU A 35 8.37 2.60 1.34
CA LEU A 35 7.53 3.76 0.99
C LEU A 35 7.30 4.62 2.24
N PRO A 36 6.84 5.88 2.07
CA PRO A 36 6.38 6.70 3.18
C PRO A 36 5.34 5.98 4.01
N GLN A 37 5.31 6.26 5.30
CA GLN A 37 4.33 5.64 6.18
C GLN A 37 2.95 6.22 5.89
N VAL A 38 2.10 5.41 5.28
CA VAL A 38 0.69 5.71 5.10
C VAL A 38 -0.11 4.77 6.00
N ASP A 39 -0.46 5.27 7.16
CA ASP A 39 -1.31 4.53 8.08
C ASP A 39 -2.77 4.87 7.81
N PHE A 40 -3.56 3.84 7.51
CA PHE A 40 -5.01 3.94 7.47
C PHE A 40 -5.54 3.60 8.86
N PRO A 41 -6.11 4.58 9.59
CA PRO A 41 -6.68 4.29 10.89
C PRO A 41 -7.83 3.30 10.74
N THR A 42 -7.57 2.04 11.04
CA THR A 42 -8.55 0.97 10.85
C THR A 42 -8.61 0.10 12.10
N ILE A 43 -9.83 -0.25 12.50
CA ILE A 43 -10.09 -1.16 13.61
C ILE A 43 -10.88 -2.35 13.09
N GLU A 44 -10.41 -3.53 13.41
CA GLU A 44 -11.10 -4.77 13.13
C GLU A 44 -11.78 -5.28 14.41
N VAL A 45 -13.06 -5.56 14.30
CA VAL A 45 -13.86 -6.21 15.37
C VAL A 45 -14.15 -7.63 14.95
N ARG A 46 -13.85 -8.60 15.81
CA ARG A 46 -14.10 -10.03 15.59
C ARG A 46 -15.08 -10.58 16.62
N ALA A 47 -15.98 -11.41 16.15
CA ALA A 47 -16.94 -12.14 16.99
C ALA A 47 -17.10 -13.55 16.47
N GLU A 48 -17.27 -14.51 17.39
CA GLU A 48 -17.39 -15.94 17.09
C GLU A 48 -18.66 -16.52 17.70
N LEU A 49 -19.35 -17.34 16.92
CA LEU A 49 -20.50 -18.16 17.34
C LEU A 49 -20.40 -19.52 16.62
N PRO A 50 -19.63 -20.48 17.17
CA PRO A 50 -19.37 -21.74 16.51
C PRO A 50 -20.66 -22.47 16.10
N GLY A 51 -20.67 -22.97 14.86
CA GLY A 51 -21.81 -23.69 14.29
C GLY A 51 -22.92 -22.81 13.68
N ALA A 52 -22.83 -21.48 13.82
CA ALA A 52 -23.79 -20.59 13.16
C ALA A 52 -23.51 -20.50 11.65
N SER A 53 -24.57 -20.49 10.85
CA SER A 53 -24.44 -20.25 9.40
C SER A 53 -24.01 -18.82 9.11
N PRO A 54 -23.42 -18.52 7.94
CA PRO A 54 -23.04 -17.17 7.55
C PRO A 54 -24.21 -16.16 7.61
N GLU A 55 -25.41 -16.57 7.22
CA GLU A 55 -26.63 -15.74 7.30
C GLU A 55 -27.06 -15.48 8.76
N SER A 56 -26.94 -16.51 9.64
CA SER A 56 -27.18 -16.33 11.07
C SER A 56 -26.14 -15.40 11.70
N MET A 57 -24.88 -15.55 11.34
CA MET A 57 -23.81 -14.64 11.79
C MET A 57 -24.06 -13.21 11.34
N ALA A 58 -24.45 -13.01 10.09
CA ALA A 58 -24.73 -11.69 9.54
C ALA A 58 -25.91 -11.01 10.25
N SER A 59 -27.01 -11.74 10.48
CA SER A 59 -28.22 -11.17 11.06
C SER A 59 -28.18 -11.02 12.58
N THR A 60 -27.59 -11.99 13.31
CA THR A 60 -27.66 -12.02 14.78
C THR A 60 -26.41 -11.45 15.46
N VAL A 61 -25.26 -11.39 14.76
CA VAL A 61 -24.00 -10.88 15.30
C VAL A 61 -23.51 -9.65 14.58
N ALA A 62 -23.37 -9.71 13.22
CA ALA A 62 -22.83 -8.59 12.46
C ALA A 62 -23.75 -7.37 12.49
N ALA A 63 -25.04 -7.54 12.18
CA ALA A 63 -25.98 -6.43 12.08
C ALA A 63 -26.16 -5.63 13.40
N PRO A 64 -26.27 -6.24 14.59
CA PRO A 64 -26.21 -5.50 15.85
C PRO A 64 -24.92 -4.73 16.06
N LEU A 65 -23.76 -5.34 15.76
CA LEU A 65 -22.46 -4.69 15.86
C LEU A 65 -22.36 -3.52 14.88
N GLU A 66 -22.76 -3.72 13.61
CA GLU A 66 -22.72 -2.68 12.58
C GLU A 66 -23.56 -1.45 12.96
N ARG A 67 -24.79 -1.66 13.52
CA ARG A 67 -25.62 -0.55 14.00
C ARG A 67 -24.93 0.24 15.12
N ALA A 68 -24.33 -0.45 16.09
CA ALA A 68 -23.66 0.20 17.20
C ALA A 68 -22.36 0.92 16.76
N LEU A 69 -21.59 0.29 15.86
CA LEU A 69 -20.30 0.80 15.39
C LEU A 69 -20.46 1.91 14.35
N GLY A 70 -21.52 1.86 13.52
CA GLY A 70 -21.79 2.86 12.47
C GLY A 70 -22.10 4.25 13.01
N GLY A 71 -22.50 4.37 14.29
CA GLY A 71 -22.73 5.65 14.96
C GLY A 71 -21.47 6.37 15.44
N ILE A 72 -20.29 5.76 15.33
CA ILE A 72 -19.03 6.34 15.81
C ILE A 72 -18.58 7.48 14.89
N ALA A 73 -18.27 8.64 15.46
CA ALA A 73 -17.81 9.79 14.70
C ALA A 73 -16.49 9.52 13.98
N GLY A 74 -16.39 9.95 12.72
CA GLY A 74 -15.19 9.82 11.91
C GLY A 74 -15.01 8.46 11.22
N VAL A 75 -16.00 7.57 11.25
CA VAL A 75 -16.03 6.35 10.41
C VAL A 75 -16.24 6.77 8.96
N SER A 76 -15.29 6.47 8.10
CA SER A 76 -15.32 6.77 6.66
C SER A 76 -15.84 5.61 5.82
N ALA A 77 -15.62 4.38 6.29
CA ALA A 77 -16.15 3.17 5.67
C ALA A 77 -16.28 2.06 6.73
N MET A 78 -17.31 1.25 6.58
CA MET A 78 -17.53 0.06 7.40
C MET A 78 -17.89 -1.09 6.48
N SER A 79 -17.19 -2.21 6.62
CA SER A 79 -17.50 -3.44 5.90
C SER A 79 -17.50 -4.61 6.86
N SER A 80 -18.33 -5.59 6.62
CA SER A 80 -18.33 -6.82 7.38
C SER A 80 -18.27 -8.06 6.50
N SER A 81 -17.73 -9.12 7.05
CA SER A 81 -17.66 -10.45 6.44
C SER A 81 -18.08 -11.48 7.47
N SER A 82 -19.14 -12.19 7.19
CA SER A 82 -19.69 -13.27 8.01
C SER A 82 -19.48 -14.60 7.33
N ASN A 83 -18.71 -15.47 7.97
CA ASN A 83 -18.46 -16.85 7.56
C ASN A 83 -19.15 -17.81 8.52
N GLN A 84 -19.01 -19.12 8.30
CA GLN A 84 -19.49 -20.11 9.23
C GLN A 84 -18.85 -19.93 10.62
N GLY A 85 -19.65 -19.57 11.62
CA GLY A 85 -19.23 -19.43 13.01
C GLY A 85 -18.38 -18.19 13.35
N ALA A 86 -18.08 -17.29 12.41
CA ALA A 86 -17.25 -16.12 12.66
C ALA A 86 -17.71 -14.89 11.88
N THR A 87 -17.64 -13.73 12.50
CA THR A 87 -17.86 -12.42 11.87
C THR A 87 -16.69 -11.50 12.12
N ARG A 88 -16.32 -10.76 11.08
CA ARG A 88 -15.31 -9.70 11.11
C ARG A 88 -15.90 -8.41 10.59
N VAL A 89 -15.87 -7.35 11.40
CA VAL A 89 -16.28 -6.00 11.00
C VAL A 89 -15.03 -5.12 10.91
N LEU A 90 -14.81 -4.50 9.78
CA LEU A 90 -13.70 -3.61 9.52
C LEU A 90 -14.20 -2.17 9.49
N LEU A 91 -13.67 -1.33 10.38
CA LEU A 91 -13.99 0.09 10.52
C LEU A 91 -12.81 0.91 10.04
N GLN A 92 -12.96 1.60 8.94
CA GLN A 92 -11.98 2.57 8.46
C GLN A 92 -12.39 3.96 8.92
N PHE A 93 -11.49 4.67 9.57
CA PHE A 93 -11.69 6.04 10.03
C PHE A 93 -11.09 7.05 9.06
N ALA A 94 -11.51 8.30 9.19
CA ALA A 94 -10.90 9.41 8.49
C ALA A 94 -9.40 9.48 8.81
N LEU A 95 -8.59 9.86 7.82
CA LEU A 95 -7.13 9.80 7.91
C LEU A 95 -6.54 10.67 9.05
N ASP A 96 -7.24 11.71 9.45
CA ASP A 96 -6.87 12.64 10.53
C ASP A 96 -7.30 12.17 11.93
N ARG A 97 -8.09 11.05 12.01
CA ARG A 97 -8.62 10.55 13.27
C ARG A 97 -7.52 9.83 14.08
N ASP A 98 -7.42 10.16 15.38
CA ASP A 98 -6.56 9.40 16.29
C ASP A 98 -7.11 7.98 16.53
N ILE A 99 -6.32 6.98 16.17
CA ILE A 99 -6.69 5.55 16.27
C ILE A 99 -6.90 5.10 17.72
N ASN A 100 -6.25 5.75 18.71
CA ASN A 100 -6.41 5.38 20.10
C ASN A 100 -7.75 5.89 20.65
N ALA A 101 -8.17 7.09 20.25
CA ALA A 101 -9.48 7.61 20.56
C ALA A 101 -10.58 6.76 19.90
N ALA A 102 -10.42 6.43 18.62
CA ALA A 102 -11.34 5.57 17.89
C ALA A 102 -11.48 4.19 18.55
N ALA A 103 -10.38 3.61 19.04
CA ALA A 103 -10.41 2.31 19.72
C ALA A 103 -11.23 2.33 21.04
N ARG A 104 -11.19 3.43 21.78
CA ARG A 104 -12.04 3.59 22.97
C ARG A 104 -13.52 3.69 22.60
N ASP A 105 -13.84 4.40 21.55
CA ASP A 105 -15.21 4.53 21.05
C ASP A 105 -15.75 3.19 20.55
N VAL A 106 -14.92 2.42 19.84
CA VAL A 106 -15.26 1.06 19.39
C VAL A 106 -15.53 0.12 20.55
N GLN A 107 -14.70 0.17 21.61
CA GLN A 107 -14.93 -0.65 22.81
C GLN A 107 -16.24 -0.27 23.49
N ALA A 108 -16.55 1.02 23.59
CA ALA A 108 -17.81 1.49 24.16
C ALA A 108 -19.02 1.00 23.33
N ALA A 109 -18.93 1.06 22.00
CA ALA A 109 -19.97 0.57 21.11
C ALA A 109 -20.16 -0.96 21.20
N ILE A 110 -19.07 -1.73 21.30
CA ILE A 110 -19.14 -3.19 21.53
C ILE A 110 -19.87 -3.49 22.84
N ASN A 111 -19.55 -2.78 23.91
CA ASN A 111 -20.20 -2.96 25.21
C ASN A 111 -21.70 -2.60 25.14
N ALA A 112 -22.08 -1.57 24.39
CA ALA A 112 -23.48 -1.21 24.19
C ALA A 112 -24.25 -2.28 23.39
N ALA A 113 -23.63 -2.86 22.34
CA ALA A 113 -24.24 -3.90 21.52
C ALA A 113 -24.44 -5.23 22.26
N ARG A 114 -23.75 -5.47 23.39
CA ARG A 114 -23.70 -6.77 24.06
C ARG A 114 -25.07 -7.32 24.41
N ALA A 115 -26.03 -6.48 24.78
CA ALA A 115 -27.37 -6.91 25.13
C ALA A 115 -28.18 -7.48 23.95
N GLU A 116 -27.80 -7.10 22.72
CA GLU A 116 -28.45 -7.56 21.47
C GLU A 116 -27.77 -8.81 20.89
N LEU A 117 -26.61 -9.21 21.40
CA LEU A 117 -25.86 -10.36 20.90
C LEU A 117 -26.34 -11.68 21.49
N PRO A 118 -26.23 -12.82 20.76
CA PRO A 118 -26.64 -14.13 21.22
C PRO A 118 -25.89 -14.58 22.49
N SER A 119 -26.61 -15.15 23.45
CA SER A 119 -26.05 -15.67 24.71
C SER A 119 -25.14 -16.91 24.53
N GLY A 120 -25.17 -17.54 23.37
CA GLY A 120 -24.35 -18.74 23.04
C GLY A 120 -22.95 -18.45 22.54
N MET A 121 -22.51 -17.21 22.54
CA MET A 121 -21.14 -16.84 22.15
C MET A 121 -20.11 -17.30 23.19
N PRO A 122 -18.99 -17.90 22.77
CA PRO A 122 -17.93 -18.37 23.69
C PRO A 122 -17.19 -17.23 24.39
N GLY A 123 -17.27 -16.02 23.87
CA GLY A 123 -16.64 -14.82 24.40
C GLY A 123 -17.26 -13.53 23.86
N ASN A 124 -16.86 -12.42 24.43
CA ASN A 124 -17.26 -11.11 23.92
C ASN A 124 -16.55 -10.81 22.60
N PRO A 125 -17.15 -9.99 21.71
CA PRO A 125 -16.43 -9.47 20.56
C PRO A 125 -15.14 -8.77 20.97
N THR A 126 -14.08 -9.01 20.24
CA THR A 126 -12.76 -8.42 20.46
C THR A 126 -12.45 -7.43 19.34
N TYR A 127 -11.67 -6.40 19.65
CA TYR A 127 -11.19 -5.48 18.63
C TYR A 127 -9.66 -5.42 18.59
N ARG A 128 -9.14 -5.07 17.45
CA ARG A 128 -7.71 -4.79 17.27
C ARG A 128 -7.50 -3.66 16.26
N LYS A 129 -6.43 -2.92 16.46
CA LYS A 129 -5.98 -1.91 15.50
C LYS A 129 -5.23 -2.64 14.38
N VAL A 130 -5.62 -2.40 13.15
CA VAL A 130 -5.00 -3.01 11.98
C VAL A 130 -4.63 -1.94 10.97
N ASN A 131 -3.62 -2.21 10.17
CA ASN A 131 -3.36 -1.41 8.99
C ASN A 131 -3.49 -2.32 7.77
N PRO A 132 -4.65 -2.33 7.10
CA PRO A 132 -4.92 -3.26 6.00
C PRO A 132 -4.03 -3.02 4.78
N SER A 133 -3.38 -1.86 4.69
CA SER A 133 -2.46 -1.54 3.60
C SER A 133 -1.10 -2.23 3.72
N GLN A 134 -0.82 -2.91 4.82
CA GLN A 134 0.48 -3.51 5.07
C GLN A 134 0.45 -5.03 4.90
N ALA A 135 1.32 -5.50 4.03
CA ALA A 135 1.61 -6.93 3.91
C ALA A 135 2.46 -7.43 5.11
N PRO A 136 2.44 -8.73 5.42
CA PRO A 136 3.32 -9.31 6.42
C PRO A 136 4.79 -8.97 6.12
N ILE A 137 5.53 -8.61 7.18
CA ILE A 137 6.97 -8.28 7.06
C ILE A 137 7.87 -9.52 7.04
N MET A 138 7.39 -10.59 7.68
CA MET A 138 8.09 -11.87 7.76
C MET A 138 7.09 -13.02 7.86
N ALA A 139 7.42 -14.17 7.28
CA ALA A 139 6.70 -15.41 7.49
C ALA A 139 7.66 -16.55 7.85
N LEU A 140 7.26 -17.32 8.84
CA LEU A 140 8.00 -18.47 9.35
C LEU A 140 7.20 -19.75 9.10
N ALA A 141 7.89 -20.83 8.79
CA ALA A 141 7.33 -22.17 8.72
C ALA A 141 7.84 -23.01 9.87
N LEU A 142 6.95 -23.67 10.56
CA LEU A 142 7.24 -24.64 11.61
C LEU A 142 6.87 -26.03 11.12
N SER A 143 7.85 -26.89 10.94
CA SER A 143 7.68 -28.25 10.44
C SER A 143 8.35 -29.30 11.34
N SER A 144 7.85 -30.52 11.31
CA SER A 144 8.47 -31.67 11.98
C SER A 144 8.06 -32.95 11.26
N PRO A 145 8.97 -33.89 11.09
CA PRO A 145 8.66 -35.19 10.50
C PRO A 145 7.91 -36.12 11.46
N THR A 146 7.91 -35.83 12.77
CA THR A 146 7.42 -36.76 13.81
C THR A 146 6.20 -36.23 14.56
N ARG A 147 6.01 -34.90 14.62
CA ARG A 147 4.94 -34.28 15.40
C ARG A 147 3.72 -33.96 14.54
N PRO A 148 2.50 -34.23 15.06
CA PRO A 148 1.28 -33.81 14.37
C PRO A 148 1.16 -32.27 14.34
N ALA A 149 0.51 -31.75 13.28
CA ALA A 149 0.35 -30.31 13.06
C ALA A 149 -0.27 -29.54 14.25
N GLY A 150 -1.20 -30.16 15.00
CA GLY A 150 -1.79 -29.55 16.19
C GLY A 150 -0.76 -29.27 17.30
N ARG A 151 0.21 -30.17 17.50
CA ARG A 151 1.29 -29.92 18.47
C ARG A 151 2.27 -28.87 18.00
N LEU A 152 2.53 -28.77 16.69
CA LEU A 152 3.33 -27.69 16.11
C LEU A 152 2.61 -26.35 16.25
N TYR A 153 1.30 -26.33 16.01
CA TYR A 153 0.48 -25.13 16.19
C TYR A 153 0.49 -24.64 17.63
N ASP A 154 0.40 -25.54 18.59
CA ASP A 154 0.46 -25.22 20.02
C ASP A 154 1.81 -24.61 20.41
N LEU A 155 2.93 -25.21 19.97
CA LEU A 155 4.26 -24.61 20.15
C LEU A 155 4.36 -23.23 19.51
N GLY A 156 3.82 -23.10 18.31
CA GLY A 156 3.75 -21.83 17.59
C GLY A 156 2.95 -20.76 18.34
N ALA A 157 1.76 -21.11 18.84
CA ALA A 157 0.86 -20.19 19.52
C ALA A 157 1.33 -19.84 20.93
N THR A 158 1.76 -20.83 21.70
CA THR A 158 2.07 -20.68 23.12
C THR A 158 3.47 -20.13 23.36
N VAL A 159 4.45 -20.48 22.54
CA VAL A 159 5.84 -20.07 22.73
C VAL A 159 6.25 -19.00 21.73
N LEU A 160 6.17 -19.31 20.42
CA LEU A 160 6.70 -18.42 19.39
C LEU A 160 5.89 -17.14 19.26
N ALA A 161 4.57 -17.23 19.11
CA ALA A 161 3.74 -16.06 18.91
C ALA A 161 3.80 -15.09 20.10
N GLN A 162 3.80 -15.62 21.32
CA GLN A 162 3.90 -14.77 22.51
C GLN A 162 5.26 -14.06 22.61
N LYS A 163 6.35 -14.78 22.36
CA LYS A 163 7.69 -14.19 22.39
C LYS A 163 7.91 -13.18 21.26
N LEU A 164 7.46 -13.51 20.06
CA LEU A 164 7.53 -12.61 18.89
C LEU A 164 6.69 -11.35 19.11
N SER A 165 5.50 -11.46 19.67
CA SER A 165 4.63 -10.31 19.97
C SER A 165 5.20 -9.35 21.04
N GLN A 166 6.15 -9.80 21.85
CA GLN A 166 6.85 -8.97 22.84
C GLN A 166 7.99 -8.13 22.20
N ILE A 167 8.38 -8.44 20.96
CA ILE A 167 9.43 -7.70 20.25
C ILE A 167 8.89 -6.33 19.84
N VAL A 168 9.65 -5.28 20.12
CA VAL A 168 9.28 -3.91 19.75
C VAL A 168 9.10 -3.81 18.24
N GLY A 169 7.97 -3.23 17.84
CA GLY A 169 7.60 -3.08 16.44
C GLY A 169 6.75 -4.21 15.85
N VAL A 170 6.66 -5.37 16.50
CA VAL A 170 5.74 -6.45 16.09
C VAL A 170 4.32 -6.07 16.49
N GLY A 171 3.42 -6.05 15.53
CA GLY A 171 2.00 -5.73 15.73
C GLY A 171 1.14 -6.96 15.95
N GLU A 172 1.29 -7.95 15.11
CA GLU A 172 0.51 -9.18 15.14
C GLU A 172 1.33 -10.36 14.65
N VAL A 173 1.13 -11.49 15.29
CA VAL A 173 1.61 -12.80 14.84
C VAL A 173 0.39 -13.69 14.62
N THR A 174 0.10 -14.02 13.35
CA THR A 174 -1.04 -14.86 12.97
C THR A 174 -0.53 -16.26 12.62
N LEU A 175 -1.23 -17.28 13.09
CA LEU A 175 -0.92 -18.68 12.77
C LEU A 175 -1.96 -19.23 11.80
N GLY A 176 -1.50 -20.07 10.88
CA GLY A 176 -2.34 -20.83 9.95
C GLY A 176 -1.82 -22.25 9.77
N GLY A 177 -2.66 -23.12 9.22
CA GLY A 177 -2.26 -24.46 8.85
C GLY A 177 -2.63 -25.57 9.85
N SER A 178 -3.17 -25.22 11.02
CA SER A 178 -3.76 -26.12 11.99
C SER A 178 -4.56 -25.34 13.03
N SER A 179 -4.91 -25.97 14.15
CA SER A 179 -5.49 -25.35 15.33
C SER A 179 -4.94 -25.98 16.60
N LEU A 180 -5.32 -25.43 17.77
CA LEU A 180 -4.88 -25.95 19.07
C LEU A 180 -5.29 -27.42 19.26
N PRO A 181 -4.51 -28.22 20.00
CA PRO A 181 -4.91 -29.58 20.40
C PRO A 181 -6.23 -29.56 21.14
N ALA A 182 -7.01 -30.61 20.91
CA ALA A 182 -8.29 -30.82 21.59
C ALA A 182 -8.59 -32.29 21.78
N VAL A 183 -9.30 -32.63 22.83
CA VAL A 183 -9.90 -33.95 22.97
C VAL A 183 -11.20 -33.97 22.18
N ARG A 184 -11.31 -34.88 21.19
CA ARG A 184 -12.52 -35.05 20.39
C ARG A 184 -13.31 -36.25 20.83
N VAL A 185 -14.57 -36.00 21.11
CA VAL A 185 -15.57 -37.05 21.46
C VAL A 185 -16.50 -37.19 20.24
N GLN A 186 -16.29 -38.25 19.48
CA GLN A 186 -17.04 -38.57 18.26
C GLN A 186 -18.09 -39.62 18.59
N VAL A 187 -19.34 -39.20 18.64
CA VAL A 187 -20.44 -39.98 19.19
C VAL A 187 -21.06 -40.89 18.14
N ASN A 188 -21.31 -42.16 18.53
CA ASN A 188 -22.06 -43.09 17.71
C ASN A 188 -23.57 -42.97 18.00
N PRO A 189 -24.41 -42.43 17.08
CA PRO A 189 -25.85 -42.24 17.33
C PRO A 189 -26.58 -43.56 17.58
N ASN A 190 -26.15 -44.62 16.94
CA ASN A 190 -26.78 -45.95 17.15
C ASN A 190 -26.49 -46.50 18.55
N ALA A 191 -25.27 -46.31 19.06
CA ALA A 191 -24.91 -46.70 20.42
C ALA A 191 -25.66 -45.86 21.46
N LEU A 192 -25.81 -44.52 21.24
CA LEU A 192 -26.65 -43.67 22.10
C LEU A 192 -28.07 -44.20 22.20
N ALA A 193 -28.65 -44.52 21.01
CA ALA A 193 -30.00 -45.09 20.93
C ALA A 193 -30.12 -46.42 21.68
N HIS A 194 -29.13 -47.30 21.51
CA HIS A 194 -29.12 -48.63 22.17
C HIS A 194 -29.04 -48.53 23.70
N TYR A 195 -28.09 -47.72 24.20
CA TYR A 195 -27.89 -47.54 25.65
C TYR A 195 -28.83 -46.52 26.28
N GLY A 196 -29.61 -45.85 25.53
CA GLY A 196 -30.62 -44.94 26.07
C GLY A 196 -30.05 -43.64 26.62
N VAL A 197 -28.94 -43.17 26.14
CA VAL A 197 -28.30 -41.93 26.57
C VAL A 197 -28.69 -40.81 25.65
N ALA A 198 -29.16 -39.68 26.21
CA ALA A 198 -29.38 -38.46 25.43
C ALA A 198 -28.04 -37.76 25.12
N LEU A 199 -27.96 -37.15 23.94
CA LEU A 199 -26.74 -36.41 23.56
C LEU A 199 -26.47 -35.22 24.51
N ASP A 200 -27.52 -34.61 25.04
CA ASP A 200 -27.37 -33.47 25.99
C ASP A 200 -26.92 -33.98 27.38
N ASP A 201 -27.38 -35.17 27.84
CA ASP A 201 -26.87 -35.81 29.07
C ASP A 201 -25.38 -36.14 28.92
N LEU A 202 -25.00 -36.67 27.75
CA LEU A 202 -23.58 -36.91 27.44
C LEU A 202 -22.76 -35.61 27.48
N ARG A 203 -23.24 -34.55 26.85
CA ARG A 203 -22.60 -33.23 26.89
C ARG A 203 -22.42 -32.76 28.34
N GLN A 204 -23.45 -32.89 29.15
CA GLN A 204 -23.40 -32.47 30.55
C GLN A 204 -22.41 -33.31 31.33
N SER A 205 -22.42 -34.66 31.17
CA SER A 205 -21.46 -35.55 31.83
C SER A 205 -20.01 -35.21 31.49
N ILE A 206 -19.73 -34.84 30.26
CA ILE A 206 -18.38 -34.39 29.84
C ILE A 206 -18.03 -33.04 30.50
N ALA A 207 -18.98 -32.10 30.56
CA ALA A 207 -18.76 -30.83 31.21
C ALA A 207 -18.52 -30.97 32.71
N ASP A 208 -19.31 -31.82 33.36
CA ASP A 208 -19.23 -32.08 34.81
C ASP A 208 -17.96 -32.87 35.19
N ALA A 209 -17.33 -33.59 34.26
CA ALA A 209 -16.07 -34.31 34.50
C ALA A 209 -14.84 -33.37 34.60
N ALA A 210 -14.98 -32.12 34.18
CA ALA A 210 -13.87 -31.18 34.16
C ALA A 210 -14.14 -29.90 34.99
N PRO A 211 -14.76 -29.92 36.15
CA PRO A 211 -14.99 -28.73 36.96
C PRO A 211 -13.67 -28.22 37.53
N MET A 212 -13.43 -26.91 37.37
CA MET A 212 -12.39 -26.19 38.08
C MET A 212 -13.03 -25.14 38.95
N GLY A 213 -13.10 -25.42 40.25
CA GLY A 213 -13.61 -24.48 41.20
C GLY A 213 -12.68 -24.32 42.40
N PRO A 214 -12.73 -23.20 43.12
CA PRO A 214 -11.98 -22.99 44.34
C PRO A 214 -12.49 -23.99 45.41
N GLN A 215 -11.60 -24.78 45.98
CA GLN A 215 -11.94 -25.82 46.94
C GLN A 215 -11.65 -25.40 48.38
N GLY A 216 -11.03 -24.23 48.58
CA GLY A 216 -10.76 -23.66 49.87
C GLY A 216 -9.54 -24.25 50.59
N GLN A 217 -9.49 -24.02 51.88
CA GLN A 217 -8.38 -24.39 52.76
C GLN A 217 -8.87 -24.87 54.11
N LEU A 218 -8.09 -25.71 54.77
CA LEU A 218 -8.25 -26.09 56.16
C LEU A 218 -7.24 -25.30 56.99
N ASP A 219 -7.69 -24.51 57.93
CA ASP A 219 -6.87 -23.76 58.88
C ASP A 219 -6.95 -24.39 60.28
N SER A 220 -5.79 -24.74 60.84
CA SER A 220 -5.66 -25.15 62.24
C SER A 220 -4.64 -24.27 62.96
N ALA A 221 -4.57 -24.33 64.26
CA ALA A 221 -3.76 -23.46 65.12
C ALA A 221 -2.24 -23.46 64.83
N GLY A 222 -1.75 -24.18 63.88
CA GLY A 222 -0.33 -24.22 63.52
C GLY A 222 -0.01 -24.56 62.07
N GLN A 223 -0.99 -24.96 61.27
CA GLN A 223 -0.78 -25.37 59.87
C GLN A 223 -2.00 -25.04 59.02
N ARG A 224 -1.70 -24.70 57.80
CA ARG A 224 -2.69 -24.45 56.75
C ARG A 224 -2.54 -25.50 55.64
N TRP A 225 -3.63 -26.14 55.28
CA TRP A 225 -3.67 -27.11 54.19
C TRP A 225 -4.62 -26.60 53.10
N GLU A 226 -4.14 -26.60 51.85
CA GLU A 226 -5.01 -26.35 50.71
C GLU A 226 -5.77 -27.66 50.39
N VAL A 227 -7.06 -27.53 50.12
CA VAL A 227 -7.88 -28.65 49.66
C VAL A 227 -7.76 -28.76 48.17
N GLY A 228 -7.29 -29.87 47.62
CA GLY A 228 -7.16 -30.12 46.19
C GLY A 228 -7.83 -31.44 45.81
N THR A 229 -8.52 -31.45 44.69
CA THR A 229 -9.02 -32.70 44.08
C THR A 229 -8.06 -33.18 43.01
N PRO A 230 -8.09 -34.51 42.68
CA PRO A 230 -7.37 -35.00 41.50
C PRO A 230 -7.66 -34.16 40.23
N GLY A 231 -6.67 -33.98 39.39
CA GLY A 231 -6.74 -33.11 38.20
C GLY A 231 -7.83 -33.53 37.22
N GLN A 232 -8.19 -32.60 36.36
CA GLN A 232 -9.11 -32.82 35.24
C GLN A 232 -8.61 -33.93 34.32
N PRO A 233 -9.51 -34.73 33.68
CA PRO A 233 -9.15 -35.55 32.54
C PRO A 233 -8.49 -34.69 31.47
N ARG A 234 -7.31 -35.06 30.96
CA ARG A 234 -6.53 -34.24 30.01
C ARG A 234 -6.32 -34.90 28.65
N THR A 235 -6.41 -36.24 28.63
CA THR A 235 -6.15 -37.03 27.41
C THR A 235 -7.40 -37.78 26.98
N ALA A 236 -7.43 -38.25 25.76
CA ALA A 236 -8.49 -39.12 25.26
C ALA A 236 -8.69 -40.35 26.15
N ASP A 237 -7.59 -40.93 26.68
CA ASP A 237 -7.64 -42.13 27.54
C ASP A 237 -8.33 -41.87 28.88
N ASP A 238 -8.11 -40.69 29.46
CA ASP A 238 -8.80 -40.31 30.70
C ASP A 238 -10.32 -40.21 30.47
N TYR A 239 -10.75 -39.65 29.35
CA TYR A 239 -12.16 -39.53 28.96
C TYR A 239 -12.79 -40.88 28.60
N ASN A 240 -12.05 -41.83 28.06
CA ASN A 240 -12.56 -43.17 27.72
C ASN A 240 -13.14 -43.87 28.95
N GLY A 241 -12.57 -43.64 30.12
CA GLY A 241 -13.01 -44.21 31.38
C GLY A 241 -14.24 -43.55 32.04
N LEU A 242 -14.65 -42.37 31.52
CA LEU A 242 -15.73 -41.56 32.09
C LEU A 242 -17.05 -42.36 32.14
N ILE A 243 -17.68 -42.39 33.32
CA ILE A 243 -19.00 -42.99 33.52
C ILE A 243 -20.04 -41.94 33.09
N VAL A 244 -20.77 -42.23 32.03
CA VAL A 244 -21.82 -41.34 31.50
C VAL A 244 -23.15 -41.59 32.21
N ARG A 245 -23.44 -42.86 32.54
CA ARG A 245 -24.67 -43.26 33.20
C ARG A 245 -24.49 -44.50 34.03
N HIS A 246 -25.15 -44.57 35.19
CA HIS A 246 -25.27 -45.73 35.98
C HIS A 246 -26.76 -45.99 36.20
N GLN A 247 -27.27 -47.12 35.69
CA GLN A 247 -28.67 -47.49 35.80
C GLN A 247 -28.80 -49.00 35.96
N ASP A 248 -29.65 -49.47 36.88
CA ASP A 248 -29.95 -50.88 37.10
C ASP A 248 -28.73 -51.78 37.29
N GLY A 249 -27.69 -51.24 37.92
CA GLY A 249 -26.43 -51.95 38.17
C GLY A 249 -25.48 -51.99 36.97
N ALA A 250 -25.86 -51.51 35.81
CA ALA A 250 -25.02 -51.41 34.63
C ALA A 250 -24.34 -50.04 34.55
N THR A 251 -23.07 -49.98 34.27
CA THR A 251 -22.28 -48.76 34.12
C THR A 251 -21.95 -48.54 32.64
N ILE A 252 -22.43 -47.46 32.06
CA ILE A 252 -22.15 -47.08 30.68
C ILE A 252 -20.99 -46.12 30.70
N ARG A 253 -19.87 -46.51 30.02
CA ARG A 253 -18.69 -45.66 29.86
C ARG A 253 -18.70 -44.94 28.51
N LEU A 254 -18.00 -43.79 28.44
CA LEU A 254 -17.91 -43.00 27.25
C LEU A 254 -17.34 -43.80 26.06
N ALA A 255 -16.35 -44.65 26.28
CA ALA A 255 -15.78 -45.53 25.25
C ALA A 255 -16.78 -46.48 24.57
N GLN A 256 -17.94 -46.76 25.21
CA GLN A 256 -18.97 -47.65 24.65
C GLN A 256 -19.90 -46.92 23.66
N ILE A 257 -20.00 -45.58 23.79
CA ILE A 257 -20.95 -44.77 23.03
C ILE A 257 -20.28 -43.74 22.11
N ALA A 258 -18.97 -43.51 22.32
CA ALA A 258 -18.22 -42.54 21.54
C ALA A 258 -16.79 -43.04 21.33
N ARG A 259 -16.19 -42.59 20.24
CA ARG A 259 -14.75 -42.69 20.00
C ARG A 259 -14.08 -41.43 20.53
N VAL A 260 -13.22 -41.53 21.49
CA VAL A 260 -12.44 -40.40 21.99
C VAL A 260 -11.04 -40.46 21.42
N SER A 261 -10.56 -39.32 20.95
CA SER A 261 -9.23 -39.19 20.34
C SER A 261 -8.59 -37.84 20.65
N ASP A 262 -7.27 -37.86 20.84
CA ASP A 262 -6.47 -36.62 20.85
C ASP A 262 -6.36 -36.11 19.42
N SER A 263 -6.82 -34.90 19.19
CA SER A 263 -6.94 -34.27 17.86
C SER A 263 -6.72 -32.75 17.95
N VAL A 264 -7.41 -32.01 17.16
CA VAL A 264 -7.36 -30.55 17.13
C VAL A 264 -8.77 -29.92 17.21
N GLU A 265 -8.87 -28.67 17.63
CA GLU A 265 -10.15 -27.95 17.74
C GLU A 265 -10.88 -27.87 16.38
N ASN A 266 -10.15 -27.52 15.32
CA ASN A 266 -10.65 -27.48 13.94
C ASN A 266 -9.80 -28.36 13.04
N ARG A 267 -10.38 -29.45 12.55
CA ARG A 267 -9.70 -30.39 11.65
C ARG A 267 -9.70 -29.96 10.18
N TYR A 268 -10.45 -28.91 9.85
CA TYR A 268 -10.58 -28.39 8.48
C TYR A 268 -9.58 -27.24 8.21
N SER A 269 -8.35 -27.44 8.65
CA SER A 269 -7.24 -26.53 8.39
C SER A 269 -5.97 -27.32 8.15
N SER A 270 -5.22 -26.97 7.12
CA SER A 270 -3.90 -27.52 6.83
C SER A 270 -2.96 -26.45 6.30
N GLY A 271 -1.67 -26.64 6.50
CA GLY A 271 -0.63 -25.75 5.99
C GLY A 271 0.54 -26.54 5.43
N PHE A 272 1.33 -25.87 4.61
CA PHE A 272 2.49 -26.48 3.95
C PHE A 272 3.62 -25.50 3.78
N HIS A 273 4.83 -26.03 3.73
CA HIS A 273 6.06 -25.38 3.27
C HIS A 273 6.71 -26.28 2.20
N ASN A 274 6.81 -25.76 1.00
CA ASN A 274 7.26 -26.53 -0.17
C ASN A 274 6.49 -27.86 -0.31
N HIS A 275 7.13 -28.99 -0.03
CA HIS A 275 6.51 -30.33 -0.09
C HIS A 275 5.98 -30.82 1.25
N ASP A 276 6.38 -30.21 2.36
CA ASP A 276 6.15 -30.71 3.70
C ASP A 276 4.94 -30.04 4.37
N PRO A 277 4.20 -30.77 5.22
CA PRO A 277 3.20 -30.16 6.09
C PRO A 277 3.88 -29.21 7.08
N ALA A 278 3.30 -28.02 7.25
CA ALA A 278 3.87 -27.02 8.14
C ALA A 278 2.77 -26.13 8.77
N VAL A 279 3.10 -25.57 9.92
CA VAL A 279 2.34 -24.47 10.51
C VAL A 279 3.02 -23.16 10.08
N VAL A 280 2.23 -22.24 9.54
CA VAL A 280 2.69 -20.96 9.02
C VAL A 280 2.43 -19.86 10.04
N LEU A 281 3.48 -19.11 10.39
CA LEU A 281 3.37 -17.91 11.22
C LEU A 281 3.63 -16.68 10.33
N THR A 282 2.67 -15.79 10.23
CA THR A 282 2.85 -14.51 9.54
C THR A 282 2.97 -13.39 10.55
N ILE A 283 3.98 -12.54 10.40
CA ILE A 283 4.30 -11.46 11.32
C ILE A 283 4.04 -10.14 10.62
N SER A 284 3.20 -9.31 11.22
CA SER A 284 2.90 -7.95 10.78
C SER A 284 3.48 -6.94 11.76
N ARG A 285 3.89 -5.77 11.27
CA ARG A 285 4.42 -4.70 12.13
C ARG A 285 3.31 -3.88 12.80
N GLN A 286 3.64 -3.21 13.88
CA GLN A 286 2.78 -2.17 14.45
C GLN A 286 2.69 -0.97 13.50
N PRO A 287 1.53 -0.26 13.44
CA PRO A 287 1.45 1.03 12.76
C PRO A 287 2.55 1.98 13.26
N GLY A 288 3.25 2.63 12.34
CA GLY A 288 4.35 3.54 12.66
C GLY A 288 5.70 2.89 13.00
N ALA A 289 5.80 1.57 13.15
CA ALA A 289 7.07 0.91 13.44
C ALA A 289 7.98 0.81 12.20
N ASN A 290 9.29 0.78 12.42
CA ASN A 290 10.29 0.60 11.36
C ASN A 290 10.39 -0.88 10.97
N ILE A 291 10.16 -1.19 9.68
CA ILE A 291 10.19 -2.56 9.15
C ILE A 291 11.56 -3.21 9.35
N ILE A 292 12.64 -2.52 8.97
CA ILE A 292 13.99 -3.06 9.01
C ILE A 292 14.45 -3.34 10.45
N GLU A 293 14.18 -2.40 11.36
CA GLU A 293 14.53 -2.58 12.79
C GLU A 293 13.72 -3.72 13.40
N THR A 294 12.43 -3.80 13.09
CA THR A 294 11.58 -4.89 13.59
C THR A 294 12.06 -6.25 13.08
N ILE A 295 12.36 -6.38 11.78
CA ILE A 295 12.89 -7.62 11.21
C ILE A 295 14.26 -7.96 11.80
N ALA A 296 15.14 -6.97 11.99
CA ALA A 296 16.44 -7.17 12.62
C ALA A 296 16.30 -7.68 14.07
N ALA A 297 15.39 -7.11 14.84
CA ALA A 297 15.08 -7.56 16.20
C ALA A 297 14.54 -9.00 16.24
N ILE A 298 13.65 -9.35 15.27
CA ILE A 298 13.16 -10.73 15.13
C ILE A 298 14.31 -11.69 14.80
N ASN A 299 15.14 -11.34 13.79
CA ASN A 299 16.27 -12.16 13.38
C ASN A 299 17.29 -12.36 14.52
N GLN A 300 17.49 -11.35 15.36
CA GLN A 300 18.32 -11.45 16.56
C GLN A 300 17.71 -12.38 17.61
N ALA A 301 16.38 -12.44 17.73
CA ALA A 301 15.68 -13.31 18.66
C ALA A 301 15.58 -14.77 18.16
N LEU A 302 15.62 -15.02 16.83
CA LEU A 302 15.42 -16.35 16.23
C LEU A 302 16.32 -17.45 16.79
N PRO A 303 17.66 -17.24 17.01
CA PRO A 303 18.50 -18.31 17.60
C PRO A 303 18.02 -18.75 18.98
N GLY A 304 17.62 -17.79 19.82
CA GLY A 304 17.03 -18.07 21.14
C GLY A 304 15.68 -18.80 21.04
N LEU A 305 14.85 -18.42 20.07
CA LEU A 305 13.58 -19.08 19.82
C LEU A 305 13.75 -20.50 19.30
N ARG A 306 14.73 -20.75 18.42
CA ARG A 306 15.09 -22.10 17.97
C ARG A 306 15.57 -22.98 19.11
N ALA A 307 16.33 -22.43 20.04
CA ALA A 307 16.81 -23.16 21.22
C ALA A 307 15.67 -23.57 22.17
N LEU A 308 14.53 -22.90 22.14
CA LEU A 308 13.33 -23.28 22.92
C LEU A 308 12.50 -24.37 22.24
N MET A 309 12.75 -24.66 20.96
CA MET A 309 12.03 -25.69 20.22
C MET A 309 12.63 -27.07 20.48
N PRO A 310 11.78 -28.14 20.47
CA PRO A 310 12.28 -29.51 20.47
C PRO A 310 13.22 -29.76 19.27
N ALA A 311 14.19 -30.66 19.43
CA ALA A 311 15.20 -30.92 18.40
C ALA A 311 14.65 -31.48 17.06
N ASP A 312 13.44 -32.02 17.08
CA ASP A 312 12.72 -32.56 15.91
C ASP A 312 11.83 -31.51 15.22
N VAL A 313 11.86 -30.27 15.68
CA VAL A 313 11.06 -29.17 15.12
C VAL A 313 11.99 -28.18 14.39
N ASP A 314 11.76 -28.00 13.10
CA ASP A 314 12.46 -27.00 12.30
C ASP A 314 11.67 -25.69 12.20
N LEU A 315 12.37 -24.57 12.45
CA LEU A 315 11.85 -23.22 12.32
C LEU A 315 12.59 -22.51 11.18
N THR A 316 11.92 -22.40 10.04
CA THR A 316 12.49 -21.82 8.80
C THR A 316 11.90 -20.45 8.55
N VAL A 317 12.76 -19.46 8.18
CA VAL A 317 12.34 -18.15 7.65
C VAL A 317 12.07 -18.30 6.17
N VAL A 318 10.81 -18.21 5.77
CA VAL A 318 10.42 -18.38 4.37
C VAL A 318 10.29 -17.03 3.66
N LEU A 319 9.69 -16.07 4.32
CA LEU A 319 9.52 -14.72 3.77
C LEU A 319 10.19 -13.72 4.71
N ASP A 320 11.08 -12.90 4.14
CA ASP A 320 11.74 -11.77 4.77
C ASP A 320 11.77 -10.63 3.77
N ARG A 321 11.18 -9.47 4.12
CA ARG A 321 11.14 -8.30 3.24
C ARG A 321 12.41 -7.46 3.30
N SER A 322 13.27 -7.65 4.30
CA SER A 322 14.45 -6.80 4.49
C SER A 322 15.46 -6.84 3.34
N PRO A 323 15.76 -8.00 2.68
CA PRO A 323 16.70 -8.01 1.57
C PRO A 323 16.23 -7.17 0.37
N GLY A 324 14.95 -7.27 -0.01
CA GLY A 324 14.38 -6.48 -1.11
C GLY A 324 14.39 -4.97 -0.82
N ILE A 325 14.04 -4.58 0.41
CA ILE A 325 14.10 -3.17 0.83
C ILE A 325 15.53 -2.65 0.78
N HIS A 326 16.50 -3.42 1.30
CA HIS A 326 17.92 -3.05 1.24
C HIS A 326 18.44 -2.98 -0.20
N ALA A 327 18.03 -3.88 -1.09
CA ALA A 327 18.40 -3.87 -2.49
C ALA A 327 17.87 -2.60 -3.18
N THR A 328 16.58 -2.30 -3.03
CA THR A 328 15.94 -1.10 -3.58
C THR A 328 16.62 0.19 -3.12
N LEU A 329 16.96 0.29 -1.84
CA LEU A 329 17.65 1.45 -1.28
C LEU A 329 19.10 1.55 -1.76
N ARG A 330 19.82 0.44 -1.87
CA ARG A 330 21.18 0.41 -2.42
C ARG A 330 21.19 0.92 -3.86
N GLU A 331 20.26 0.44 -4.68
CA GLU A 331 20.09 0.89 -6.07
C GLU A 331 19.73 2.39 -6.15
N ALA A 332 18.87 2.87 -5.27
CA ALA A 332 18.54 4.29 -5.19
C ALA A 332 19.77 5.14 -4.79
N HIS A 333 20.62 4.66 -3.87
CA HIS A 333 21.89 5.33 -3.53
C HIS A 333 22.89 5.33 -4.69
N VAL A 334 23.00 4.22 -5.43
CA VAL A 334 23.84 4.15 -6.64
C VAL A 334 23.34 5.13 -7.70
N THR A 335 22.02 5.15 -7.92
CA THR A 335 21.34 6.09 -8.84
C THR A 335 21.62 7.55 -8.45
N LEU A 336 21.55 7.89 -7.14
CA LEU A 336 21.89 9.20 -6.62
C LEU A 336 23.36 9.54 -6.86
N GLY A 337 24.26 8.61 -6.60
CA GLY A 337 25.69 8.79 -6.86
C GLY A 337 26.00 9.04 -8.34
N LEU A 338 25.37 8.28 -9.23
CA LEU A 338 25.49 8.46 -10.68
C LEU A 338 24.92 9.82 -11.13
N ALA A 339 23.74 10.22 -10.62
CA ALA A 339 23.15 11.52 -10.93
C ALA A 339 24.08 12.67 -10.53
N VAL A 340 24.60 12.64 -9.29
CA VAL A 340 25.56 13.63 -8.80
C VAL A 340 26.83 13.65 -9.67
N GLY A 341 27.38 12.48 -10.02
CA GLY A 341 28.55 12.34 -10.89
C GLY A 341 28.33 12.93 -12.28
N LEU A 342 27.19 12.66 -12.90
CA LEU A 342 26.83 13.20 -14.22
C LEU A 342 26.64 14.71 -14.18
N VAL A 343 26.01 15.24 -13.15
CA VAL A 343 25.84 16.68 -12.95
C VAL A 343 27.21 17.37 -12.80
N ILE A 344 28.12 16.81 -11.98
CA ILE A 344 29.48 17.35 -11.84
C ILE A 344 30.23 17.31 -13.17
N LEU A 345 30.08 16.24 -13.95
CA LEU A 345 30.70 16.11 -15.28
C LEU A 345 30.22 17.22 -16.23
N VAL A 346 28.91 17.50 -16.28
CA VAL A 346 28.34 18.59 -17.07
C VAL A 346 28.96 19.94 -16.70
N VAL A 347 28.95 20.22 -15.38
CA VAL A 347 29.51 21.47 -14.86
C VAL A 347 30.97 21.61 -15.25
N TRP A 348 31.76 20.56 -15.13
CA TRP A 348 33.17 20.56 -15.53
C TRP A 348 33.34 20.77 -17.04
N LEU A 349 32.52 20.13 -17.87
CA LEU A 349 32.58 20.23 -19.32
C LEU A 349 32.33 21.66 -19.81
N PHE A 350 31.32 22.34 -19.24
CA PHE A 350 30.95 23.73 -19.64
C PHE A 350 31.88 24.78 -19.08
N LEU A 351 32.37 24.65 -17.88
CA LEU A 351 33.26 25.62 -17.25
C LEU A 351 34.69 25.50 -17.74
N GLY A 352 35.12 24.31 -18.19
CA GLY A 352 36.48 24.05 -18.73
C GLY A 352 37.62 24.29 -17.75
N SER A 353 37.30 24.45 -16.47
CA SER A 353 38.26 24.68 -15.38
C SER A 353 37.91 23.84 -14.16
N ALA A 354 38.80 22.98 -13.70
CA ALA A 354 38.57 22.13 -12.54
C ALA A 354 38.29 22.94 -11.25
N ARG A 355 38.90 24.11 -11.09
CA ARG A 355 38.65 24.99 -9.93
C ARG A 355 37.27 25.60 -9.95
N ALA A 356 36.78 26.05 -11.12
CA ALA A 356 35.47 26.60 -11.27
C ALA A 356 34.38 25.50 -11.10
N ALA A 357 34.63 24.29 -11.62
CA ALA A 357 33.74 23.15 -11.45
C ALA A 357 33.69 22.63 -9.99
N ALA A 358 34.78 22.71 -9.26
CA ALA A 358 34.84 22.28 -7.87
C ALA A 358 33.88 23.07 -6.95
N ILE A 359 33.59 24.34 -7.26
CA ILE A 359 32.74 25.20 -6.44
C ILE A 359 31.27 24.68 -6.38
N PRO A 360 30.56 24.48 -7.50
CA PRO A 360 29.23 23.86 -7.46
C PRO A 360 29.26 22.41 -6.98
N SER A 361 30.36 21.66 -7.28
CA SER A 361 30.51 20.27 -6.86
C SER A 361 30.58 20.10 -5.34
N VAL A 362 31.09 21.07 -4.59
CA VAL A 362 31.06 21.07 -3.12
C VAL A 362 29.65 21.41 -2.59
N ALA A 363 28.91 22.26 -3.30
CA ALA A 363 27.57 22.68 -2.86
C ALA A 363 26.58 21.51 -2.87
N ILE A 364 26.65 20.61 -3.85
CA ILE A 364 25.72 19.49 -3.99
C ILE A 364 25.71 18.59 -2.73
N PRO A 365 26.81 17.98 -2.30
CA PRO A 365 26.81 17.14 -1.12
C PRO A 365 26.42 17.90 0.17
N VAL A 366 26.83 19.16 0.31
CA VAL A 366 26.45 19.98 1.48
C VAL A 366 24.93 20.12 1.54
N CYS A 367 24.26 20.45 0.42
CA CYS A 367 22.82 20.62 0.39
C CYS A 367 22.08 19.30 0.60
N LEU A 368 22.49 18.22 -0.09
CA LEU A 368 21.82 16.92 0.01
C LEU A 368 21.97 16.33 1.41
N VAL A 369 23.16 16.39 1.97
CA VAL A 369 23.38 15.87 3.34
C VAL A 369 22.65 16.71 4.37
N ALA A 370 22.66 18.04 4.25
CA ALA A 370 21.92 18.92 5.17
C ALA A 370 20.39 18.67 5.11
N THR A 371 19.86 18.21 3.99
CA THR A 371 18.42 17.88 3.85
C THR A 371 18.01 16.73 4.76
N PHE A 372 18.89 15.77 5.05
CA PHE A 372 18.61 14.70 6.01
C PHE A 372 18.29 15.23 7.42
N ALA A 373 18.88 16.35 7.83
CA ALA A 373 18.56 16.96 9.12
C ALA A 373 17.10 17.46 9.17
N VAL A 374 16.62 18.05 8.08
CA VAL A 374 15.21 18.48 7.98
C VAL A 374 14.29 17.27 7.96
N MET A 375 14.60 16.22 7.21
CA MET A 375 13.83 14.98 7.18
C MET A 375 13.72 14.38 8.59
N TYR A 376 14.81 14.33 9.35
CA TYR A 376 14.81 13.82 10.72
C TYR A 376 13.91 14.66 11.66
N LEU A 377 14.01 15.98 11.58
CA LEU A 377 13.20 16.88 12.42
C LEU A 377 11.70 16.78 12.13
N TRP A 378 11.33 16.41 10.90
CA TRP A 378 9.92 16.21 10.50
C TRP A 378 9.44 14.77 10.70
N GLY A 379 10.31 13.88 11.22
CA GLY A 379 9.97 12.48 11.47
C GLY A 379 9.77 11.64 10.19
N PHE A 380 10.45 12.02 9.10
CA PHE A 380 10.38 11.31 7.83
C PHE A 380 11.28 10.08 7.80
N SER A 381 11.02 9.20 6.85
CA SER A 381 11.82 8.00 6.62
C SER A 381 12.72 8.13 5.39
N LEU A 382 13.80 7.34 5.37
CA LEU A 382 14.59 7.12 4.17
C LEU A 382 13.90 6.04 3.33
N ASN A 383 13.21 6.45 2.28
CA ASN A 383 12.41 5.57 1.44
C ASN A 383 12.61 5.89 -0.05
N ASN A 384 11.99 5.09 -0.91
CA ASN A 384 12.16 5.24 -2.36
C ASN A 384 11.72 6.64 -2.86
N LEU A 385 10.63 7.21 -2.32
CA LEU A 385 10.15 8.56 -2.72
C LEU A 385 11.07 9.66 -2.20
N SER A 386 11.55 9.59 -0.96
CA SER A 386 12.48 10.58 -0.42
C SER A 386 13.83 10.56 -1.14
N LEU A 387 14.32 9.37 -1.51
CA LEU A 387 15.51 9.24 -2.34
C LEU A 387 15.31 9.76 -3.76
N MET A 388 14.14 9.54 -4.37
CA MET A 388 13.78 10.16 -5.65
C MET A 388 13.81 11.69 -5.56
N ALA A 389 13.29 12.27 -4.46
CA ALA A 389 13.38 13.71 -4.22
C ALA A 389 14.85 14.20 -4.17
N LEU A 390 15.72 13.45 -3.51
CA LEU A 390 17.17 13.79 -3.43
C LEU A 390 17.89 13.64 -4.79
N ILE A 391 17.56 12.62 -5.59
CA ILE A 391 18.11 12.44 -6.95
C ILE A 391 17.76 13.64 -7.82
N VAL A 392 16.51 14.04 -7.78
CA VAL A 392 16.01 15.22 -8.51
C VAL A 392 16.63 16.51 -7.95
N ALA A 393 16.70 16.63 -6.62
CA ALA A 393 17.33 17.76 -5.95
C ALA A 393 18.79 17.94 -6.36
N ALA A 394 19.53 16.87 -6.63
CA ALA A 394 20.93 16.96 -7.09
C ALA A 394 21.08 17.79 -8.37
N GLY A 395 20.12 17.64 -9.30
CA GLY A 395 20.06 18.48 -10.52
C GLY A 395 19.68 19.93 -10.23
N LEU A 396 18.66 20.16 -9.36
CA LEU A 396 18.10 21.46 -9.05
C LEU A 396 19.00 22.34 -8.19
N VAL A 397 19.67 21.72 -7.22
CA VAL A 397 20.59 22.41 -6.28
C VAL A 397 21.78 23.02 -7.00
N VAL A 398 22.30 22.34 -8.01
CA VAL A 398 23.46 22.83 -8.75
C VAL A 398 23.13 24.05 -9.61
N ASP A 399 21.89 24.19 -10.04
CA ASP A 399 21.43 25.27 -10.91
C ASP A 399 21.63 26.66 -10.29
N ASP A 400 21.28 26.84 -9.03
CA ASP A 400 21.48 28.11 -8.32
C ASP A 400 22.95 28.45 -8.18
N ALA A 401 23.76 27.43 -7.90
CA ALA A 401 25.20 27.53 -7.84
C ALA A 401 25.83 27.96 -9.18
N ILE A 402 25.35 27.38 -10.29
CA ILE A 402 25.80 27.70 -11.66
C ILE A 402 25.47 29.14 -12.00
N VAL A 403 24.22 29.60 -11.75
CA VAL A 403 23.79 30.98 -12.07
C VAL A 403 24.66 32.00 -11.33
N VAL A 404 24.94 31.78 -10.06
CA VAL A 404 25.81 32.65 -9.25
C VAL A 404 27.24 32.64 -9.77
N LEU A 405 27.82 31.47 -10.00
CA LEU A 405 29.17 31.30 -10.49
C LEU A 405 29.39 31.94 -11.85
N GLU A 406 28.49 31.73 -12.82
CA GLU A 406 28.53 32.28 -14.17
C GLU A 406 28.48 33.81 -14.13
N ASN A 407 27.58 34.37 -13.30
CA ASN A 407 27.48 35.83 -13.18
C ASN A 407 28.73 36.47 -12.54
N ILE A 408 29.34 35.80 -11.55
CA ILE A 408 30.60 36.21 -10.95
C ILE A 408 31.74 36.11 -11.96
N SER A 409 31.84 35.03 -12.74
CA SER A 409 32.84 34.80 -13.78
C SER A 409 32.77 35.88 -14.85
N ARG A 410 31.57 36.27 -15.27
CA ARG A 410 31.33 37.36 -16.23
C ARG A 410 31.89 38.69 -15.74
N HIS A 411 31.76 39.00 -14.44
CA HIS A 411 32.33 40.22 -13.86
C HIS A 411 33.83 40.16 -13.73
N LEU A 412 34.41 38.96 -13.46
CA LEU A 412 35.86 38.73 -13.49
C LEU A 412 36.44 38.93 -14.89
N GLU A 413 35.78 38.45 -15.94
CA GLU A 413 36.17 38.66 -17.35
C GLU A 413 36.12 40.12 -17.75
N ARG A 414 35.29 40.96 -17.07
CA ARG A 414 35.27 42.42 -17.26
C ARG A 414 36.34 43.17 -16.47
N GLY A 415 37.28 42.47 -15.84
CA GLY A 415 38.43 43.05 -15.12
C GLY A 415 38.16 43.47 -13.67
N LEU A 416 37.04 43.09 -13.08
CA LEU A 416 36.78 43.36 -11.66
C LEU A 416 37.56 42.40 -10.77
N GLY A 417 38.09 42.89 -9.63
CA GLY A 417 38.74 42.04 -8.63
C GLY A 417 37.77 40.96 -8.07
N PRO A 418 38.29 39.79 -7.68
CA PRO A 418 37.45 38.63 -7.31
C PRO A 418 36.41 38.92 -6.22
N ARG A 419 36.70 39.71 -5.21
CA ARG A 419 35.78 40.13 -4.16
C ARG A 419 34.68 41.07 -4.67
N GLN A 420 35.05 42.02 -5.55
CA GLN A 420 34.09 42.98 -6.13
C GLN A 420 33.16 42.27 -7.15
N ALA A 421 33.75 41.37 -7.94
CA ALA A 421 33.03 40.51 -8.86
C ALA A 421 31.98 39.63 -8.13
N ALA A 422 32.38 38.99 -7.01
CA ALA A 422 31.47 38.20 -6.19
C ALA A 422 30.32 39.05 -5.60
N LEU A 423 30.62 40.23 -5.05
CA LEU A 423 29.61 41.11 -4.48
C LEU A 423 28.59 41.62 -5.53
N ARG A 424 29.08 42.08 -6.71
CA ARG A 424 28.21 42.55 -7.77
C ARG A 424 27.43 41.41 -8.40
N GLY A 425 28.11 40.29 -8.66
CA GLY A 425 27.49 39.11 -9.26
C GLY A 425 26.30 38.59 -8.46
N VAL A 426 26.44 38.45 -7.12
CA VAL A 426 25.34 38.00 -6.27
C VAL A 426 24.24 39.06 -6.15
N ARG A 427 24.57 40.34 -6.06
CA ARG A 427 23.54 41.42 -6.01
C ARG A 427 22.65 41.49 -7.26
N GLU A 428 23.21 41.16 -8.41
CA GLU A 428 22.44 41.16 -9.68
C GLU A 428 21.45 40.03 -9.78
N VAL A 429 21.82 38.83 -9.32
CA VAL A 429 20.97 37.63 -9.47
C VAL A 429 20.25 37.21 -8.17
N GLY A 430 20.52 37.90 -7.05
CA GLY A 430 19.96 37.51 -5.73
C GLY A 430 18.45 37.54 -5.68
N PHE A 431 17.82 38.57 -6.27
CA PHE A 431 16.35 38.63 -6.34
C PHE A 431 15.78 37.53 -7.23
N THR A 432 16.40 37.31 -8.38
CA THR A 432 16.01 36.24 -9.31
C THR A 432 16.07 34.86 -8.67
N LEU A 433 17.15 34.58 -7.88
CA LEU A 433 17.29 33.34 -7.15
C LEU A 433 16.15 33.15 -6.13
N VAL A 434 15.86 34.17 -5.33
CA VAL A 434 14.75 34.12 -4.38
C VAL A 434 13.42 33.90 -5.10
N ALA A 435 13.16 34.63 -6.20
CA ALA A 435 11.94 34.47 -6.99
C ALA A 435 11.78 33.05 -7.55
N MET A 436 12.84 32.47 -8.09
CA MET A 436 12.84 31.10 -8.63
C MET A 436 12.63 30.06 -7.53
N THR A 437 13.33 30.20 -6.41
CA THR A 437 13.22 29.29 -5.26
C THR A 437 11.81 29.32 -4.66
N LEU A 438 11.23 30.51 -4.48
CA LEU A 438 9.86 30.65 -3.97
C LEU A 438 8.82 30.08 -4.94
N ALA A 439 8.93 30.39 -6.25
CA ALA A 439 8.03 29.86 -7.26
C ALA A 439 8.06 28.33 -7.31
N LEU A 440 9.26 27.74 -7.26
CA LEU A 440 9.44 26.29 -7.24
C LEU A 440 8.93 25.66 -5.93
N SER A 441 9.18 26.29 -4.79
CA SER A 441 8.68 25.82 -3.49
C SER A 441 7.16 25.82 -3.43
N VAL A 442 6.49 26.84 -4.01
CA VAL A 442 5.02 26.92 -4.03
C VAL A 442 4.41 25.77 -4.84
N VAL A 443 5.03 25.33 -5.93
CA VAL A 443 4.58 24.16 -6.69
C VAL A 443 4.49 22.92 -5.79
N PHE A 444 5.54 22.66 -5.01
CA PHE A 444 5.59 21.47 -4.14
C PHE A 444 4.77 21.61 -2.86
N VAL A 445 4.73 22.82 -2.29
CA VAL A 445 3.84 23.10 -1.14
C VAL A 445 2.37 22.95 -1.53
N SER A 446 1.99 23.27 -2.78
CA SER A 446 0.60 23.07 -3.24
C SER A 446 0.16 21.60 -3.19
N ILE A 447 1.08 20.65 -3.34
CA ILE A 447 0.79 19.21 -3.21
C ILE A 447 0.29 18.86 -1.79
N LEU A 448 0.74 19.60 -0.77
CA LEU A 448 0.31 19.36 0.62
C LEU A 448 -1.15 19.74 0.89
N PHE A 449 -1.78 20.47 -0.01
CA PHE A 449 -3.20 20.84 0.08
C PHE A 449 -4.13 19.91 -0.71
N MET A 450 -3.59 18.83 -1.30
CA MET A 450 -4.37 17.85 -2.05
C MET A 450 -5.29 17.02 -1.16
N GLY A 451 -4.90 16.84 0.09
CA GLY A 451 -5.62 15.97 1.02
C GLY A 451 -5.53 14.48 0.67
N GLY A 452 -6.09 13.66 1.54
CA GLY A 452 -6.21 12.22 1.31
C GLY A 452 -4.88 11.47 1.22
N LEU A 453 -4.90 10.38 0.44
CA LEU A 453 -3.77 9.48 0.27
C LEU A 453 -2.61 10.13 -0.49
N VAL A 454 -2.93 10.89 -1.53
CA VAL A 454 -1.92 11.50 -2.43
C VAL A 454 -1.05 12.50 -1.66
N GLU A 455 -1.65 13.32 -0.80
CA GLU A 455 -0.91 14.22 0.08
C GLU A 455 0.05 13.43 0.99
N ARG A 456 -0.41 12.36 1.63
CA ARG A 456 0.41 11.58 2.56
C ARG A 456 1.59 10.90 1.86
N LEU A 457 1.37 10.31 0.69
CA LEU A 457 2.44 9.70 -0.10
C LEU A 457 3.49 10.72 -0.54
N PHE A 458 3.06 11.89 -1.02
CA PHE A 458 3.98 12.86 -1.58
C PHE A 458 4.45 13.94 -0.60
N ARG A 459 3.95 13.94 0.62
CA ARG A 459 4.39 14.88 1.67
C ARG A 459 5.89 14.80 1.91
N GLU A 460 6.42 13.59 2.11
CA GLU A 460 7.86 13.39 2.34
C GLU A 460 8.69 13.82 1.13
N PHE A 461 8.27 13.48 -0.09
CA PHE A 461 8.90 13.92 -1.32
C PHE A 461 8.93 15.44 -1.44
N SER A 462 7.77 16.09 -1.28
CA SER A 462 7.61 17.53 -1.47
C SER A 462 8.41 18.34 -0.46
N ILE A 463 8.32 18.01 0.82
CA ILE A 463 9.03 18.72 1.89
C ILE A 463 10.55 18.48 1.78
N THR A 464 10.99 17.25 1.47
CA THR A 464 12.40 16.94 1.24
C THR A 464 12.98 17.78 0.11
N LEU A 465 12.24 17.90 -1.00
CA LEU A 465 12.68 18.68 -2.16
C LEU A 465 12.68 20.19 -1.86
N VAL A 466 11.63 20.71 -1.22
CA VAL A 466 11.57 22.12 -0.79
C VAL A 466 12.70 22.45 0.16
N ALA A 467 13.00 21.57 1.13
CA ALA A 467 14.10 21.73 2.06
C ALA A 467 15.45 21.80 1.32
N ALA A 468 15.69 20.88 0.37
CA ALA A 468 16.91 20.86 -0.42
C ALA A 468 17.09 22.17 -1.23
N ILE A 469 15.99 22.66 -1.83
CA ILE A 469 16.00 23.89 -2.62
C ILE A 469 16.24 25.13 -1.75
N LEU A 470 15.61 25.21 -0.57
CA LEU A 470 15.81 26.32 0.38
C LEU A 470 17.25 26.34 0.94
N ILE A 471 17.78 25.16 1.26
CA ILE A 471 19.18 25.02 1.68
C ILE A 471 20.12 25.44 0.55
N SER A 472 19.81 25.06 -0.71
CA SER A 472 20.55 25.47 -1.91
C SER A 472 20.60 27.00 -2.06
N LEU A 473 19.48 27.69 -1.85
CA LEU A 473 19.44 29.14 -1.88
C LEU A 473 20.41 29.75 -0.86
N VAL A 474 20.41 29.24 0.37
CA VAL A 474 21.32 29.71 1.44
C VAL A 474 22.79 29.46 1.05
N VAL A 475 23.10 28.26 0.57
CA VAL A 475 24.45 27.88 0.13
C VAL A 475 24.91 28.74 -1.05
N SER A 476 24.02 28.98 -2.03
CA SER A 476 24.32 29.75 -3.24
C SER A 476 24.53 31.24 -2.95
N VAL A 477 23.81 31.80 -1.97
CA VAL A 477 23.96 33.22 -1.62
C VAL A 477 25.11 33.45 -0.60
N ALA A 478 25.39 32.48 0.27
CA ALA A 478 26.38 32.62 1.36
C ALA A 478 27.74 31.97 1.06
N ILE A 479 27.73 30.71 0.67
CA ILE A 479 28.96 29.88 0.59
C ILE A 479 29.64 30.04 -0.77
N ILE A 480 28.87 29.93 -1.87
CA ILE A 480 29.42 30.00 -3.23
C ILE A 480 30.16 31.29 -3.54
N PRO A 481 29.64 32.49 -3.23
CA PRO A 481 30.37 33.73 -3.47
C PRO A 481 31.69 33.83 -2.67
N SER A 482 31.69 33.29 -1.47
CA SER A 482 32.90 33.22 -0.62
C SER A 482 33.96 32.30 -1.23
N LEU A 483 33.56 31.15 -1.78
CA LEU A 483 34.45 30.23 -2.51
C LEU A 483 34.95 30.85 -3.80
N CYS A 484 34.07 31.48 -4.59
CA CYS A 484 34.42 32.17 -5.82
C CYS A 484 35.46 33.27 -5.60
N ALA A 485 35.30 34.10 -4.57
CA ALA A 485 36.23 35.17 -4.24
C ALA A 485 37.68 34.69 -3.90
N ARG A 486 37.87 33.38 -3.57
CA ARG A 486 39.15 32.80 -3.21
C ARG A 486 39.74 31.88 -4.28
N TRP A 487 38.89 31.10 -4.94
CA TRP A 487 39.35 30.04 -5.84
C TRP A 487 39.40 30.49 -7.30
N LEU A 488 38.53 31.46 -7.70
CA LEU A 488 38.59 32.01 -9.05
C LEU A 488 39.74 33.01 -9.17
N ARG A 489 40.44 32.89 -10.30
CA ARG A 489 41.51 33.82 -10.67
C ARG A 489 41.07 34.55 -11.93
N PRO A 490 41.49 35.86 -12.10
CA PRO A 490 41.30 36.55 -13.36
C PRO A 490 41.99 35.75 -14.48
N PRO A 491 41.40 35.71 -15.71
CA PRO A 491 42.02 35.05 -16.83
C PRO A 491 43.40 35.72 -17.11
N ALA A 492 44.45 34.94 -17.00
CA ALA A 492 45.79 35.41 -17.40
C ALA A 492 45.79 35.63 -18.90
N GLU A 493 46.40 36.73 -19.40
CA GLU A 493 46.41 37.16 -20.81
C GLU A 493 47.04 36.18 -21.81
N ALA A 494 47.65 35.12 -21.36
CA ALA A 494 48.33 34.15 -22.23
C ALA A 494 47.91 32.73 -21.90
N GLN A 495 47.21 32.07 -22.78
CA GLN A 495 47.00 30.64 -22.98
C GLN A 495 45.53 30.22 -23.08
N THR A 496 44.77 30.84 -23.99
CA THR A 496 43.54 30.25 -24.47
C THR A 496 43.83 29.36 -25.69
N ARG A 497 44.26 28.10 -25.43
CA ARG A 497 44.08 27.08 -26.51
C ARG A 497 42.57 26.97 -26.75
N PRO A 498 42.10 27.17 -27.96
CA PRO A 498 40.66 27.07 -28.28
C PRO A 498 40.28 25.60 -28.06
N SER A 499 39.59 25.32 -26.93
CA SER A 499 39.02 23.97 -26.78
C SER A 499 37.96 23.80 -27.86
N ARG A 500 37.93 22.62 -28.52
CA ARG A 500 36.92 22.27 -29.55
C ARG A 500 35.51 22.56 -29.09
N LEU A 501 35.23 22.40 -27.85
CA LEU A 501 33.95 22.69 -27.20
C LEU A 501 33.58 24.18 -27.19
N ARG A 502 34.54 25.09 -26.90
CA ARG A 502 34.30 26.53 -26.98
C ARG A 502 33.97 26.98 -28.41
N ALA A 503 34.64 26.38 -29.38
CA ALA A 503 34.39 26.67 -30.81
C ALA A 503 32.99 26.18 -31.24
N VAL A 504 32.56 24.99 -30.78
CA VAL A 504 31.21 24.46 -31.01
C VAL A 504 30.17 25.38 -30.35
N PHE A 505 30.38 25.76 -29.11
CA PHE A 505 29.43 26.64 -28.40
C PHE A 505 29.32 28.01 -29.02
N ALA A 506 30.44 28.58 -29.53
CA ALA A 506 30.42 29.86 -30.24
C ALA A 506 29.61 29.77 -31.53
N ARG A 507 29.69 28.66 -32.28
CA ARG A 507 28.87 28.44 -33.48
C ARG A 507 27.38 28.33 -33.12
N VAL A 508 27.05 27.53 -32.06
CA VAL A 508 25.66 27.40 -31.56
C VAL A 508 25.12 28.76 -31.13
N HIS A 509 25.90 29.56 -30.42
CA HIS A 509 25.50 30.88 -29.97
C HIS A 509 25.20 31.82 -31.15
N GLN A 510 26.06 31.84 -32.19
CA GLN A 510 25.84 32.61 -33.40
C GLN A 510 24.61 32.14 -34.18
N TRP A 511 24.48 30.84 -34.35
CA TRP A 511 23.30 30.23 -35.01
C TRP A 511 21.99 30.55 -34.28
N TYR A 512 21.99 30.47 -32.95
CA TYR A 512 20.83 30.84 -32.13
C TYR A 512 20.49 32.31 -32.28
N GLY A 513 21.46 33.21 -32.25
CA GLY A 513 21.18 34.64 -32.44
C GLY A 513 20.57 34.97 -33.83
N ALA A 514 21.08 34.35 -34.89
CA ALA A 514 20.56 34.50 -36.24
C ALA A 514 19.15 33.88 -36.40
N SER A 515 18.91 32.71 -35.77
CA SER A 515 17.59 32.07 -35.79
C SER A 515 16.57 32.83 -34.97
N LEU A 516 16.94 33.30 -33.74
CA LEU A 516 16.07 34.10 -32.90
C LEU A 516 15.63 35.41 -33.57
N ALA A 517 16.56 36.11 -34.24
CA ALA A 517 16.22 37.35 -34.98
C ALA A 517 15.18 37.10 -36.09
N ARG A 518 15.29 35.97 -36.82
CA ARG A 518 14.29 35.57 -37.81
C ARG A 518 12.93 35.25 -37.18
N VAL A 519 12.93 34.49 -36.08
CA VAL A 519 11.71 34.09 -35.39
C VAL A 519 10.99 35.30 -34.76
N LEU A 520 11.72 36.28 -34.24
CA LEU A 520 11.15 37.54 -33.74
C LEU A 520 10.43 38.32 -34.84
N GLY A 521 10.92 38.25 -36.09
CA GLY A 521 10.25 38.82 -37.28
C GLY A 521 8.93 38.13 -37.66
N HIS A 522 8.73 36.87 -37.25
CA HIS A 522 7.55 36.03 -37.57
C HIS A 522 6.70 35.71 -36.32
N ALA A 523 6.51 36.66 -35.43
CA ALA A 523 5.84 36.47 -34.14
C ALA A 523 4.44 35.84 -34.25
N ARG A 524 3.66 36.12 -35.32
CA ARG A 524 2.33 35.51 -35.50
C ARG A 524 2.40 33.98 -35.72
N LEU A 525 3.38 33.53 -36.50
CA LEU A 525 3.58 32.08 -36.75
C LEU A 525 3.97 31.33 -35.47
N THR A 526 4.82 31.93 -34.65
CA THR A 526 5.23 31.32 -33.39
C THR A 526 4.12 31.28 -32.34
N LEU A 527 3.25 32.31 -32.32
CA LEU A 527 2.04 32.30 -31.49
C LEU A 527 1.05 31.22 -31.93
N LEU A 528 0.88 31.01 -33.25
CA LEU A 528 0.09 29.92 -33.78
C LEU A 528 0.69 28.55 -33.41
N LEU A 529 2.02 28.42 -33.50
CA LEU A 529 2.72 27.22 -33.07
C LEU A 529 2.49 26.95 -31.55
N LEU A 530 2.55 27.98 -30.72
CA LEU A 530 2.26 27.86 -29.28
C LEU A 530 0.81 27.41 -29.04
N ALA A 531 -0.15 27.99 -29.77
CA ALA A 531 -1.56 27.56 -29.70
C ALA A 531 -1.72 26.07 -30.10
N ALA A 532 -1.02 25.64 -31.16
CA ALA A 532 -0.99 24.26 -31.60
C ALA A 532 -0.36 23.33 -30.53
N VAL A 533 0.70 23.78 -29.86
CA VAL A 533 1.33 23.04 -28.73
C VAL A 533 0.36 22.91 -27.56
N VAL A 534 -0.39 23.98 -27.23
CA VAL A 534 -1.42 23.92 -26.18
C VAL A 534 -2.53 22.91 -26.55
N ALA A 535 -3.02 22.95 -27.78
CA ALA A 535 -4.03 22.03 -28.28
C ALA A 535 -3.52 20.57 -28.29
N LEU A 536 -2.26 20.36 -28.73
CA LEU A 536 -1.61 19.04 -28.70
C LEU A 536 -1.42 18.53 -27.28
N ASN A 537 -1.08 19.39 -26.33
CA ASN A 537 -0.96 18.99 -24.92
C ASN A 537 -2.29 18.51 -24.35
N ALA A 538 -3.37 19.26 -24.61
CA ALA A 538 -4.71 18.87 -24.19
C ALA A 538 -5.14 17.53 -24.83
N TYR A 539 -4.87 17.35 -26.12
CA TYR A 539 -5.17 16.11 -26.83
C TYR A 539 -4.39 14.91 -26.28
N LEU A 540 -3.08 15.06 -26.09
CA LEU A 540 -2.23 13.98 -25.53
C LEU A 540 -2.64 13.63 -24.10
N TYR A 541 -2.96 14.61 -23.27
CA TYR A 541 -3.44 14.39 -21.91
C TYR A 541 -4.78 13.64 -21.89
N ALA A 542 -5.70 13.98 -22.78
CA ALA A 542 -6.99 13.30 -22.89
C ALA A 542 -6.84 11.83 -23.34
N GLN A 543 -5.88 11.56 -24.21
CA GLN A 543 -5.62 10.22 -24.75
C GLN A 543 -4.61 9.39 -23.92
N ALA A 544 -3.87 10.00 -23.00
CA ALA A 544 -2.88 9.28 -22.20
C ALA A 544 -3.58 8.21 -21.35
N PRO A 545 -3.12 6.95 -21.40
CA PRO A 545 -3.59 5.92 -20.50
C PRO A 545 -3.23 6.32 -19.06
N LYS A 546 -4.21 6.34 -18.18
CA LYS A 546 -4.04 6.78 -16.80
C LYS A 546 -4.08 5.59 -15.85
N GLY A 547 -3.06 5.50 -15.01
CA GLY A 547 -2.92 4.49 -13.95
C GLY A 547 -2.77 5.15 -12.58
N PHE A 548 -2.85 4.34 -11.51
CA PHE A 548 -2.68 4.83 -10.14
C PHE A 548 -1.21 4.86 -9.73
N LEU A 549 -0.66 3.71 -9.41
CA LEU A 549 0.77 3.50 -9.11
C LEU A 549 1.31 2.39 -10.00
N PRO A 550 2.55 2.46 -10.46
CA PRO A 550 3.18 1.37 -11.19
C PRO A 550 3.34 0.14 -10.31
N GLN A 551 3.09 -1.04 -10.88
CA GLN A 551 3.34 -2.30 -10.18
C GLN A 551 4.85 -2.50 -10.00
N GLN A 552 5.24 -2.88 -8.78
CA GLN A 552 6.63 -3.13 -8.41
C GLN A 552 6.94 -4.63 -8.52
N ASP A 553 8.15 -4.94 -8.95
CA ASP A 553 8.68 -6.31 -8.88
C ASP A 553 9.34 -6.55 -7.51
N THR A 554 8.55 -6.96 -6.53
CA THR A 554 9.01 -7.21 -5.16
C THR A 554 9.68 -8.57 -4.96
N GLY A 555 9.64 -9.44 -5.99
CA GLY A 555 10.10 -10.84 -5.86
C GLY A 555 9.20 -11.71 -4.97
N GLN A 556 8.03 -11.22 -4.61
CA GLN A 556 7.06 -11.91 -3.78
C GLN A 556 5.71 -11.96 -4.49
N LEU A 557 5.12 -13.15 -4.55
CA LEU A 557 3.80 -13.35 -5.13
C LEU A 557 2.85 -13.81 -4.04
N MET A 558 1.62 -13.37 -4.15
CA MET A 558 0.52 -13.85 -3.34
C MET A 558 -0.47 -14.58 -4.25
N GLY A 559 -0.79 -15.81 -3.89
CA GLY A 559 -1.74 -16.63 -4.59
C GLY A 559 -2.93 -17.00 -3.73
N PHE A 560 -4.09 -17.13 -4.34
CA PHE A 560 -5.29 -17.68 -3.72
C PHE A 560 -5.82 -18.80 -4.58
N VAL A 561 -5.94 -19.99 -3.98
CA VAL A 561 -6.71 -21.07 -4.59
C VAL A 561 -8.11 -20.99 -4.04
N ARG A 562 -9.08 -20.84 -4.93
CA ARG A 562 -10.50 -20.87 -4.60
C ARG A 562 -11.14 -22.08 -5.24
N GLY A 563 -11.85 -22.88 -4.43
CA GLY A 563 -12.69 -23.96 -4.90
C GLY A 563 -14.12 -23.49 -5.17
N ASP A 564 -14.87 -24.28 -5.94
CA ASP A 564 -16.30 -24.08 -6.06
C ASP A 564 -16.97 -24.17 -4.69
N ASP A 565 -18.05 -23.43 -4.56
CA ASP A 565 -18.79 -23.35 -3.32
C ASP A 565 -19.37 -24.71 -2.92
N GLY A 566 -19.28 -25.02 -1.63
CA GLY A 566 -19.72 -26.30 -1.10
C GLY A 566 -18.72 -27.44 -1.24
N PHE A 567 -17.52 -27.22 -1.75
CA PHE A 567 -16.46 -28.23 -1.70
C PHE A 567 -16.04 -28.51 -0.26
N SER A 568 -15.95 -29.81 0.04
CA SER A 568 -15.43 -30.25 1.33
C SER A 568 -13.90 -30.05 1.40
N PHE A 569 -13.39 -30.07 2.61
CA PHE A 569 -11.95 -29.99 2.86
C PHE A 569 -11.18 -31.08 2.09
N GLN A 570 -11.72 -32.31 2.04
CA GLN A 570 -11.11 -33.46 1.36
C GLN A 570 -11.03 -33.25 -0.17
N VAL A 571 -12.02 -32.57 -0.76
CA VAL A 571 -12.04 -32.24 -2.20
C VAL A 571 -11.05 -31.13 -2.52
N MET A 572 -10.85 -30.19 -1.58
CA MET A 572 -9.94 -29.07 -1.78
C MET A 572 -8.46 -29.43 -1.69
N GLN A 573 -8.07 -30.37 -0.81
CA GLN A 573 -6.66 -30.72 -0.59
C GLN A 573 -5.93 -31.15 -1.88
N PRO A 574 -6.45 -32.10 -2.69
CA PRO A 574 -5.79 -32.49 -3.93
C PRO A 574 -5.65 -31.33 -4.93
N LYS A 575 -6.62 -30.39 -4.96
CA LYS A 575 -6.59 -29.23 -5.86
C LYS A 575 -5.49 -28.24 -5.44
N ILE A 576 -5.36 -28.00 -4.14
CA ILE A 576 -4.28 -27.18 -3.56
C ILE A 576 -2.92 -27.81 -3.90
N ASP A 577 -2.79 -29.13 -3.79
CA ASP A 577 -1.54 -29.84 -4.10
C ASP A 577 -1.15 -29.74 -5.57
N VAL A 578 -2.11 -29.78 -6.50
CA VAL A 578 -1.86 -29.59 -7.93
C VAL A 578 -1.26 -28.21 -8.20
N TYR A 579 -1.85 -27.15 -7.66
CA TYR A 579 -1.33 -25.79 -7.83
C TYR A 579 0.00 -25.58 -7.11
N ARG A 580 0.17 -26.16 -5.92
CA ARG A 580 1.44 -26.15 -5.19
C ARG A 580 2.57 -26.80 -6.01
N GLN A 581 2.33 -27.94 -6.61
CA GLN A 581 3.29 -28.62 -7.49
C GLN A 581 3.59 -27.79 -8.75
N LEU A 582 2.60 -27.12 -9.32
CA LEU A 582 2.80 -26.21 -10.45
C LEU A 582 3.76 -25.08 -10.08
N VAL A 583 3.54 -24.42 -8.95
CA VAL A 583 4.37 -23.31 -8.48
C VAL A 583 5.82 -23.76 -8.26
N LEU A 584 6.02 -24.92 -7.63
CA LEU A 584 7.35 -25.47 -7.36
C LEU A 584 8.12 -25.94 -8.61
N LYS A 585 7.44 -26.15 -9.75
CA LYS A 585 8.10 -26.48 -11.02
C LYS A 585 8.83 -25.30 -11.65
N HIS A 586 8.45 -24.06 -11.31
CA HIS A 586 9.04 -22.88 -11.93
C HIS A 586 10.44 -22.60 -11.37
N PRO A 587 11.48 -22.48 -12.17
CA PRO A 587 12.87 -22.35 -11.71
C PRO A 587 13.17 -21.05 -10.96
N ALA A 588 12.36 -20.01 -11.17
CA ALA A 588 12.48 -18.73 -10.46
C ALA A 588 11.88 -18.77 -9.04
N VAL A 589 11.07 -19.79 -8.71
CA VAL A 589 10.50 -19.94 -7.37
C VAL A 589 11.57 -20.48 -6.43
N GLN A 590 11.70 -19.87 -5.26
CA GLN A 590 12.61 -20.29 -4.22
C GLN A 590 11.87 -21.11 -3.16
N ASP A 591 10.79 -20.55 -2.60
CA ASP A 591 9.99 -21.15 -1.55
C ASP A 591 8.49 -20.87 -1.77
N VAL A 592 7.64 -21.77 -1.33
CA VAL A 592 6.20 -21.57 -1.25
C VAL A 592 5.68 -22.04 0.11
N ILE A 593 4.93 -21.18 0.77
CA ILE A 593 4.17 -21.51 1.97
C ILE A 593 2.71 -21.20 1.74
N GLY A 594 1.87 -21.91 2.41
CA GLY A 594 0.45 -21.63 2.35
C GLY A 594 -0.34 -22.38 3.41
N TYR A 595 -1.59 -22.01 3.53
CA TYR A 595 -2.54 -22.69 4.40
C TYR A 595 -3.98 -22.48 3.91
N ASN A 596 -4.85 -23.39 4.29
CA ASN A 596 -6.28 -23.29 4.09
C ASN A 596 -7.05 -23.45 5.40
N GLY A 597 -8.32 -23.17 5.39
CA GLY A 597 -9.17 -23.25 6.58
C GLY A 597 -9.07 -22.04 7.50
N GLY A 598 -9.60 -22.19 8.72
CA GLY A 598 -9.68 -21.09 9.68
C GLY A 598 -10.45 -19.89 9.14
N SER A 599 -9.86 -18.70 9.25
CA SER A 599 -10.48 -17.45 8.80
C SER A 599 -10.63 -17.33 7.27
N LEU A 600 -9.94 -18.17 6.48
CA LEU A 600 -10.05 -18.20 5.02
C LEU A 600 -11.28 -18.99 4.55
N GLY A 601 -11.86 -19.83 5.40
CA GLY A 601 -12.89 -20.79 5.03
C GLY A 601 -12.30 -22.07 4.43
N ILE A 602 -13.14 -23.10 4.25
CA ILE A 602 -12.71 -24.45 3.84
C ILE A 602 -12.32 -24.50 2.36
N SER A 603 -13.03 -23.73 1.51
CA SER A 603 -12.87 -23.71 0.05
C SER A 603 -11.77 -22.78 -0.47
N ASN A 604 -11.03 -22.11 0.43
CA ASN A 604 -9.98 -21.16 0.04
C ASN A 604 -8.63 -21.52 0.67
N SER A 605 -7.56 -21.26 -0.08
CA SER A 605 -6.17 -21.39 0.40
C SER A 605 -5.35 -20.19 0.02
N LEU A 606 -4.53 -19.71 0.95
CA LEU A 606 -3.54 -18.65 0.72
C LEU A 606 -2.19 -19.30 0.35
N PHE A 607 -1.53 -18.73 -0.65
CA PHE A 607 -0.16 -19.05 -1.05
C PHE A 607 0.70 -17.79 -0.93
N LEU A 608 1.81 -17.90 -0.25
CA LEU A 608 2.87 -16.89 -0.25
C LEU A 608 4.08 -17.51 -0.95
N ILE A 609 4.46 -16.93 -2.09
CA ILE A 609 5.47 -17.47 -2.98
C ILE A 609 6.64 -16.50 -2.99
N ARG A 610 7.81 -16.99 -2.67
CA ARG A 610 9.06 -16.25 -2.75
C ARG A 610 9.82 -16.62 -4.01
N LEU A 611 10.15 -15.63 -4.81
CA LEU A 611 11.01 -15.78 -5.97
C LEU A 611 12.48 -15.62 -5.58
N LYS A 612 13.37 -16.16 -6.41
CA LYS A 612 14.80 -15.88 -6.31
C LYS A 612 15.07 -14.40 -6.50
N PRO A 613 16.15 -13.85 -5.93
CA PRO A 613 16.54 -12.45 -6.15
C PRO A 613 16.57 -12.08 -7.63
N ALA A 614 16.26 -10.83 -7.98
CA ALA A 614 16.24 -10.37 -9.37
C ALA A 614 17.59 -10.56 -10.09
N SER A 615 18.70 -10.59 -9.35
CA SER A 615 20.04 -10.88 -9.89
C SER A 615 20.23 -12.35 -10.33
N GLU A 616 19.42 -13.27 -9.83
CA GLU A 616 19.49 -14.72 -10.10
C GLU A 616 18.40 -15.21 -11.04
N ARG A 617 17.40 -14.37 -11.37
CA ARG A 617 16.32 -14.68 -12.30
C ARG A 617 16.34 -13.75 -13.51
N ARG A 618 15.88 -14.24 -14.65
CA ARG A 618 15.76 -13.44 -15.89
C ARG A 618 14.36 -12.87 -16.08
N GLU A 619 13.36 -13.47 -15.46
CA GLU A 619 11.95 -13.18 -15.61
C GLU A 619 11.47 -12.24 -14.50
N SER A 620 10.61 -11.28 -14.85
CA SER A 620 9.95 -10.45 -13.86
C SER A 620 8.88 -11.22 -13.10
N SER A 621 8.45 -10.72 -11.95
CA SER A 621 7.33 -11.30 -11.18
C SER A 621 6.05 -11.43 -12.02
N ALA A 622 5.75 -10.48 -12.88
CA ALA A 622 4.62 -10.54 -13.79
C ALA A 622 4.76 -11.67 -14.82
N GLN A 623 5.95 -11.83 -15.42
CA GLN A 623 6.22 -12.92 -16.37
C GLN A 623 6.12 -14.30 -15.73
N VAL A 624 6.55 -14.45 -14.47
CA VAL A 624 6.36 -15.69 -13.70
C VAL A 624 4.88 -15.99 -13.50
N ILE A 625 4.06 -14.97 -13.17
CA ILE A 625 2.60 -15.13 -13.05
C ILE A 625 1.99 -15.56 -14.38
N ASP A 626 2.36 -14.92 -15.49
CA ASP A 626 1.85 -15.29 -16.82
C ASP A 626 2.25 -16.72 -17.21
N TRP A 627 3.47 -17.14 -16.89
CA TRP A 627 3.89 -18.53 -17.09
C TRP A 627 3.05 -19.50 -16.24
N LEU A 628 2.84 -19.18 -14.95
CA LEU A 628 2.03 -20.03 -14.05
C LEU A 628 0.59 -20.14 -14.54
N ARG A 629 0.00 -19.06 -15.05
CA ARG A 629 -1.34 -19.05 -15.64
C ARG A 629 -1.40 -19.89 -16.91
N ALA A 630 -0.44 -19.70 -17.81
CA ALA A 630 -0.40 -20.42 -19.08
C ALA A 630 -0.18 -21.94 -18.89
N ASN A 631 0.51 -22.36 -17.85
CA ASN A 631 0.80 -23.76 -17.55
C ASN A 631 -0.09 -24.37 -16.47
N ALA A 632 -1.06 -23.60 -15.96
CA ALA A 632 -2.00 -24.11 -14.96
C ALA A 632 -2.85 -25.23 -15.57
N PRO A 633 -2.85 -26.44 -14.99
CA PRO A 633 -3.69 -27.51 -15.45
C PRO A 633 -5.16 -27.16 -15.21
N PRO A 634 -6.08 -27.61 -16.06
CA PRO A 634 -7.51 -27.43 -15.82
C PRO A 634 -7.92 -28.27 -14.60
N VAL A 635 -8.12 -27.60 -13.48
CA VAL A 635 -8.60 -28.22 -12.24
C VAL A 635 -10.10 -27.95 -12.14
N PRO A 636 -10.97 -28.93 -12.35
CA PRO A 636 -12.41 -28.72 -12.28
C PRO A 636 -12.85 -28.14 -10.94
N GLY A 637 -13.55 -27.02 -10.97
CA GLY A 637 -14.02 -26.31 -9.77
C GLY A 637 -12.92 -25.73 -8.91
N GLY A 638 -11.71 -25.53 -9.44
CA GLY A 638 -10.62 -24.86 -8.75
C GLY A 638 -10.06 -23.70 -9.60
N MET A 639 -9.96 -22.53 -9.01
CA MET A 639 -9.36 -21.33 -9.62
C MET A 639 -8.14 -20.92 -8.84
N PHE A 640 -7.10 -20.46 -9.54
CA PHE A 640 -5.86 -20.00 -8.96
C PHE A 640 -5.60 -18.54 -9.36
N PHE A 641 -5.75 -17.64 -8.42
CA PHE A 641 -5.49 -16.21 -8.56
C PHE A 641 -4.08 -15.90 -8.09
N LEU A 642 -3.34 -15.11 -8.86
CA LEU A 642 -1.95 -14.76 -8.59
C LEU A 642 -1.74 -13.26 -8.78
N ASN A 643 -1.20 -12.62 -7.79
CA ASN A 643 -0.84 -11.20 -7.81
C ASN A 643 0.58 -10.99 -7.28
N VAL A 644 1.26 -9.96 -7.77
CA VAL A 644 2.52 -9.52 -7.18
C VAL A 644 2.22 -8.85 -5.83
N ASP A 645 2.91 -9.27 -4.78
CA ASP A 645 2.73 -8.68 -3.46
C ASP A 645 3.34 -7.28 -3.41
N GLN A 646 2.50 -6.25 -3.38
CA GLN A 646 2.91 -4.84 -3.37
C GLN A 646 3.20 -4.34 -1.95
N ASP A 647 4.14 -3.38 -1.84
CA ASP A 647 4.47 -2.74 -0.55
C ASP A 647 3.33 -1.91 0.03
N LEU A 648 2.45 -1.38 -0.83
CA LEU A 648 1.27 -0.63 -0.45
C LEU A 648 0.02 -1.30 -1.03
N ARG A 649 -0.89 -1.71 -0.14
CA ARG A 649 -2.21 -2.23 -0.51
C ARG A 649 -3.27 -1.25 -0.06
N MET A 650 -4.27 -0.99 -0.91
CA MET A 650 -5.38 -0.13 -0.52
C MET A 650 -6.42 -0.91 0.28
N PRO A 651 -6.90 -0.35 1.40
CA PRO A 651 -7.98 -0.98 2.15
C PRO A 651 -9.31 -0.89 1.40
N GLY A 652 -10.22 -1.82 1.62
CA GLY A 652 -11.61 -1.72 1.18
C GLY A 652 -12.03 -2.67 0.07
N GLY A 653 -11.71 -3.96 0.20
CA GLY A 653 -12.26 -5.02 -0.64
C GLY A 653 -12.85 -6.16 0.19
N PHE A 654 -13.76 -6.95 -0.39
CA PHE A 654 -14.37 -8.13 0.21
C PHE A 654 -13.65 -9.42 -0.16
N GLY A 655 -12.92 -9.41 -1.28
CA GLY A 655 -12.27 -10.59 -1.85
C GLY A 655 -10.76 -10.43 -2.00
N ASN A 656 -10.13 -11.56 -2.26
CA ASN A 656 -8.71 -11.66 -2.56
C ASN A 656 -8.46 -12.04 -4.04
N SER A 657 -9.51 -11.96 -4.87
CA SER A 657 -9.46 -12.27 -6.30
C SER A 657 -9.27 -10.97 -7.09
N GLY A 658 -8.17 -10.90 -7.86
CA GLY A 658 -7.85 -9.73 -8.69
C GLY A 658 -7.16 -8.57 -7.94
N ASP A 659 -6.69 -7.60 -8.71
CA ASP A 659 -6.01 -6.39 -8.22
C ASP A 659 -7.01 -5.29 -7.84
N HIS A 660 -8.21 -5.35 -8.43
CA HIS A 660 -9.27 -4.35 -8.28
C HIS A 660 -10.59 -5.00 -7.92
N GLU A 661 -11.53 -4.23 -7.37
CA GLU A 661 -12.83 -4.73 -6.96
C GLU A 661 -13.96 -3.74 -7.25
N LEU A 662 -15.10 -4.29 -7.69
CA LEU A 662 -16.38 -3.60 -7.80
C LEU A 662 -17.34 -4.18 -6.75
N ALA A 663 -17.72 -3.41 -5.74
CA ALA A 663 -18.74 -3.77 -4.78
C ALA A 663 -20.12 -3.47 -5.36
N ILE A 664 -21.02 -4.45 -5.35
CA ILE A 664 -22.42 -4.36 -5.76
C ILE A 664 -23.26 -4.46 -4.48
N MET A 665 -24.14 -3.51 -4.24
CA MET A 665 -24.89 -3.37 -2.99
C MET A 665 -26.39 -3.25 -3.28
N ALA A 666 -27.19 -3.87 -2.42
CA ALA A 666 -28.64 -3.69 -2.43
C ALA A 666 -29.25 -3.93 -1.05
N SER A 667 -30.44 -3.40 -0.81
CA SER A 667 -31.23 -3.69 0.38
C SER A 667 -31.99 -5.01 0.26
N ASP A 668 -32.25 -5.47 -0.98
CA ASP A 668 -32.93 -6.73 -1.28
C ASP A 668 -31.91 -7.79 -1.73
N VAL A 669 -31.76 -8.85 -0.94
CA VAL A 669 -30.77 -9.92 -1.19
C VAL A 669 -31.10 -10.72 -2.46
N PRO A 670 -32.34 -11.13 -2.75
CA PRO A 670 -32.69 -11.76 -4.01
C PRO A 670 -32.33 -10.94 -5.25
N ALA A 671 -32.65 -9.63 -5.24
CA ALA A 671 -32.26 -8.73 -6.32
C ALA A 671 -30.74 -8.59 -6.44
N LEU A 672 -30.03 -8.49 -5.31
CA LEU A 672 -28.58 -8.46 -5.28
C LEU A 672 -27.98 -9.69 -5.98
N ARG A 673 -28.41 -10.89 -5.63
CA ARG A 673 -27.95 -12.14 -6.23
C ARG A 673 -28.21 -12.22 -7.73
N GLN A 674 -29.38 -11.76 -8.18
CA GLN A 674 -29.72 -11.78 -9.59
C GLN A 674 -28.82 -10.85 -10.40
N TRP A 675 -28.59 -9.64 -9.88
CA TRP A 675 -27.80 -8.62 -10.57
C TRP A 675 -26.29 -8.85 -10.47
N SER A 676 -25.79 -9.34 -9.34
CA SER A 676 -24.37 -9.68 -9.20
C SER A 676 -23.93 -10.71 -10.24
N ARG A 677 -24.74 -11.77 -10.46
CA ARG A 677 -24.49 -12.78 -11.49
C ARG A 677 -24.51 -12.21 -12.90
N ARG A 678 -25.46 -11.31 -13.20
CA ARG A 678 -25.53 -10.67 -14.51
C ARG A 678 -24.35 -9.75 -14.77
N ILE A 679 -24.00 -8.94 -13.77
CA ILE A 679 -22.87 -8.01 -13.86
C ILE A 679 -21.56 -8.79 -13.97
N SER A 680 -21.33 -9.79 -13.11
CA SER A 680 -20.14 -10.61 -13.14
C SER A 680 -19.92 -11.32 -14.48
N ARG A 681 -20.98 -11.93 -15.05
CA ARG A 681 -20.90 -12.54 -16.39
C ARG A 681 -20.58 -11.51 -17.46
N ALA A 682 -21.24 -10.35 -17.44
CA ALA A 682 -20.93 -9.29 -18.39
C ALA A 682 -19.50 -8.77 -18.26
N MET A 683 -18.95 -8.74 -17.05
CA MET A 683 -17.55 -8.37 -16.82
C MET A 683 -16.59 -9.46 -17.31
N GLN A 684 -16.94 -10.75 -17.21
CA GLN A 684 -16.16 -11.87 -17.75
C GLN A 684 -16.02 -11.82 -19.28
N ASP A 685 -17.03 -11.26 -19.97
CA ASP A 685 -17.03 -11.10 -21.43
C ASP A 685 -16.21 -9.86 -21.91
N ILE A 686 -15.69 -9.05 -21.00
CA ILE A 686 -14.90 -7.85 -21.33
C ILE A 686 -13.45 -8.26 -21.60
N PRO A 687 -12.92 -8.06 -22.83
CA PRO A 687 -11.55 -8.48 -23.16
C PRO A 687 -10.46 -7.68 -22.43
N GLU A 688 -10.77 -6.50 -21.93
CA GLU A 688 -9.88 -5.65 -21.14
C GLU A 688 -9.68 -6.16 -19.70
N LEU A 689 -10.51 -7.12 -19.25
CA LEU A 689 -10.48 -7.66 -17.88
C LEU A 689 -9.99 -9.10 -17.88
N ARG A 690 -9.35 -9.49 -16.78
CA ARG A 690 -8.93 -10.86 -16.46
C ARG A 690 -9.31 -11.21 -15.02
N ASP A 691 -9.31 -12.49 -14.70
CA ASP A 691 -9.51 -13.01 -13.34
C ASP A 691 -10.80 -12.45 -12.68
N VAL A 692 -11.88 -12.29 -13.48
CA VAL A 692 -13.15 -11.76 -12.97
C VAL A 692 -13.84 -12.82 -12.12
N ASP A 693 -14.03 -12.52 -10.84
CA ASP A 693 -14.63 -13.42 -9.87
C ASP A 693 -15.57 -12.70 -8.90
N ALA A 694 -16.74 -13.27 -8.68
CA ALA A 694 -17.73 -12.74 -7.74
C ALA A 694 -17.61 -13.43 -6.39
N VAL A 695 -17.34 -12.67 -5.35
CA VAL A 695 -17.21 -13.14 -3.97
C VAL A 695 -18.45 -12.75 -3.17
N GLY A 696 -19.09 -13.73 -2.54
CA GLY A 696 -20.34 -13.52 -1.76
C GLY A 696 -21.63 -13.82 -2.53
N ASP A 697 -21.54 -14.23 -3.80
CA ASP A 697 -22.66 -14.74 -4.58
C ASP A 697 -22.71 -16.27 -4.65
N ALA A 698 -21.78 -16.87 -3.99
CA ALA A 698 -21.54 -18.30 -3.95
C ALA A 698 -22.63 -19.02 -3.15
N ALA A 699 -23.23 -20.04 -3.74
CA ALA A 699 -24.26 -20.84 -3.10
C ALA A 699 -23.76 -22.24 -2.77
N THR A 700 -23.68 -22.52 -1.46
CA THR A 700 -23.40 -23.83 -0.91
C THR A 700 -24.70 -24.63 -0.70
N GLN A 701 -24.65 -25.94 -0.84
CA GLN A 701 -25.80 -26.79 -0.51
C GLN A 701 -26.09 -26.74 1.00
N GLN A 702 -27.33 -26.52 1.33
CA GLN A 702 -27.85 -26.55 2.70
C GLN A 702 -28.95 -27.59 2.83
N VAL A 703 -28.96 -28.29 3.94
CA VAL A 703 -30.09 -29.11 4.36
C VAL A 703 -30.97 -28.24 5.28
N VAL A 704 -32.15 -27.89 4.81
CA VAL A 704 -33.12 -27.11 5.55
C VAL A 704 -34.04 -28.07 6.29
N ILE A 705 -34.09 -27.97 7.61
CA ILE A 705 -34.93 -28.81 8.46
C ILE A 705 -36.22 -28.03 8.77
N ASN A 706 -37.31 -28.49 8.23
CA ASN A 706 -38.64 -27.96 8.45
C ASN A 706 -39.27 -28.64 9.66
N ILE A 707 -39.44 -27.92 10.75
CA ILE A 707 -39.93 -28.46 12.02
C ILE A 707 -41.41 -28.13 12.18
N ASP A 708 -42.27 -29.17 12.30
CA ASP A 708 -43.63 -29.02 12.76
C ASP A 708 -43.65 -28.77 14.29
N ARG A 709 -43.76 -27.49 14.65
CA ARG A 709 -43.73 -27.07 16.06
C ARG A 709 -44.95 -27.61 16.84
N ALA A 710 -46.09 -27.85 16.20
CA ALA A 710 -47.26 -28.41 16.87
C ALA A 710 -47.09 -29.89 17.12
N ALA A 711 -46.56 -30.66 16.18
CA ALA A 711 -46.18 -32.06 16.37
C ALA A 711 -45.12 -32.23 17.46
N ALA A 712 -44.05 -31.44 17.43
CA ALA A 712 -43.00 -31.46 18.42
C ALA A 712 -43.54 -31.23 19.85
N ARG A 713 -44.40 -30.21 20.04
CA ARG A 713 -45.04 -29.96 21.34
C ARG A 713 -45.94 -31.09 21.81
N ARG A 714 -46.70 -31.73 20.94
CA ARG A 714 -47.53 -32.89 21.27
C ARG A 714 -46.71 -34.08 21.75
N LEU A 715 -45.48 -34.21 21.23
CA LEU A 715 -44.48 -35.23 21.61
C LEU A 715 -43.61 -34.82 22.79
N GLY A 716 -43.93 -33.69 23.44
CA GLY A 716 -43.19 -33.22 24.62
C GLY A 716 -41.80 -32.65 24.32
N VAL A 717 -41.53 -32.28 23.06
CA VAL A 717 -40.21 -31.74 22.61
C VAL A 717 -40.33 -30.24 22.39
N ASP A 718 -39.45 -29.47 22.98
CA ASP A 718 -39.35 -28.01 22.78
C ASP A 718 -38.27 -27.62 21.75
N MET A 719 -38.36 -26.42 21.23
CA MET A 719 -37.43 -25.92 20.21
C MET A 719 -35.99 -25.76 20.74
N ARG A 720 -35.82 -25.50 22.02
CA ARG A 720 -34.48 -25.36 22.67
C ARG A 720 -33.76 -26.68 22.67
N THR A 721 -34.43 -27.75 23.03
CA THR A 721 -33.92 -29.12 23.02
C THR A 721 -33.54 -29.54 21.59
N ILE A 722 -34.40 -29.26 20.60
CA ILE A 722 -34.09 -29.56 19.20
C ILE A 722 -32.80 -28.81 18.78
N ALA A 723 -32.72 -27.50 19.02
CA ALA A 723 -31.54 -26.70 18.70
C ALA A 723 -30.28 -27.20 19.44
N SER A 724 -30.40 -27.60 20.70
CA SER A 724 -29.27 -28.16 21.45
C SER A 724 -28.79 -29.49 20.86
N VAL A 725 -29.68 -30.39 20.50
CA VAL A 725 -29.31 -31.69 19.91
C VAL A 725 -28.65 -31.49 18.53
N LEU A 726 -29.21 -30.66 17.68
CA LEU A 726 -28.61 -30.34 16.37
C LEU A 726 -27.23 -29.69 16.55
N GLY A 727 -27.11 -28.72 17.46
CA GLY A 727 -25.81 -28.07 17.77
C GLY A 727 -24.78 -29.06 18.31
N ASN A 728 -25.16 -29.98 19.23
CA ASN A 728 -24.28 -31.00 19.76
C ASN A 728 -23.86 -32.05 18.69
N SER A 729 -24.71 -32.28 17.69
CA SER A 729 -24.48 -33.25 16.63
C SER A 729 -23.52 -32.74 15.52
N PHE A 730 -23.71 -31.48 15.05
CA PHE A 730 -23.12 -31.03 13.81
C PHE A 730 -22.20 -29.80 13.92
N SER A 731 -22.19 -29.07 15.07
CA SER A 731 -21.46 -27.81 15.19
C SER A 731 -20.03 -27.90 15.71
N GLN A 732 -19.47 -29.12 15.90
CA GLN A 732 -18.17 -29.30 16.60
C GLN A 732 -18.17 -28.53 17.94
N ARG A 733 -19.16 -28.83 18.79
CA ARG A 733 -19.44 -28.03 19.97
C ARG A 733 -18.36 -28.17 21.02
N GLN A 734 -17.81 -27.07 21.47
CA GLN A 734 -16.90 -27.00 22.60
C GLN A 734 -17.71 -27.19 23.87
N VAL A 735 -17.43 -28.28 24.62
CA VAL A 735 -18.20 -28.72 25.78
C VAL A 735 -17.50 -28.39 27.09
N ALA A 736 -16.20 -28.56 27.16
CA ALA A 736 -15.39 -28.28 28.32
C ALA A 736 -14.08 -27.64 27.99
N THR A 737 -13.48 -26.95 28.98
CA THR A 737 -12.14 -26.35 28.85
C THR A 737 -11.19 -27.13 29.80
N LEU A 738 -10.07 -27.56 29.21
CA LEU A 738 -8.96 -28.18 29.91
C LEU A 738 -7.91 -27.14 30.22
N TYR A 739 -7.62 -26.95 31.49
CA TYR A 739 -6.64 -25.96 31.93
C TYR A 739 -5.27 -26.63 32.08
N ASP A 740 -4.31 -26.19 31.29
CA ASP A 740 -2.90 -26.57 31.39
C ASP A 740 -2.09 -25.36 31.88
N PRO A 741 -0.93 -25.52 32.51
CA PRO A 741 -0.15 -24.40 33.03
C PRO A 741 0.21 -23.34 32.00
N MET A 742 0.35 -23.71 30.73
CA MET A 742 0.77 -22.82 29.65
C MET A 742 -0.37 -22.38 28.71
N ASN A 743 -1.44 -23.21 28.60
CA ASN A 743 -2.51 -22.96 27.64
C ASN A 743 -3.84 -23.57 28.11
N GLN A 744 -4.91 -23.27 27.37
CA GLN A 744 -6.23 -23.86 27.57
C GLN A 744 -6.61 -24.65 26.33
N TYR A 745 -7.04 -25.90 26.52
CA TYR A 745 -7.50 -26.75 25.41
C TYR A 745 -8.99 -27.01 25.54
N ARG A 746 -9.60 -27.50 24.49
CA ARG A 746 -11.05 -27.73 24.42
C ARG A 746 -11.36 -29.22 24.33
N VAL A 747 -12.52 -29.59 24.87
CA VAL A 747 -13.16 -30.85 24.57
C VAL A 747 -14.27 -30.59 23.57
N VAL A 748 -14.19 -31.23 22.40
CA VAL A 748 -15.09 -31.02 21.26
C VAL A 748 -15.99 -32.23 21.13
N LEU A 749 -17.32 -31.99 21.14
CA LEU A 749 -18.35 -32.99 20.94
C LEU A 749 -18.90 -32.87 19.52
N GLU A 750 -19.00 -34.01 18.83
CA GLU A 750 -19.62 -34.13 17.51
C GLU A 750 -20.12 -35.55 17.27
N LEU A 751 -20.99 -35.73 16.26
CA LEU A 751 -21.25 -37.08 15.76
C LEU A 751 -20.02 -37.63 15.04
N ASP A 752 -19.81 -38.96 15.09
CA ASP A 752 -18.74 -39.60 14.34
C ASP A 752 -18.92 -39.32 12.82
N PRO A 753 -17.90 -38.80 12.13
CA PRO A 753 -17.97 -38.44 10.73
C PRO A 753 -18.56 -39.47 9.80
N ARG A 754 -18.38 -40.75 10.07
CA ARG A 754 -18.97 -41.86 9.32
C ARG A 754 -20.49 -41.83 9.24
N TYR A 755 -21.16 -41.14 10.18
CA TYR A 755 -22.60 -40.97 10.24
C TYR A 755 -23.07 -39.60 9.70
N THR A 756 -22.18 -38.69 9.42
CA THR A 756 -22.52 -37.33 8.94
C THR A 756 -22.23 -37.13 7.45
N GLU A 757 -21.86 -38.21 6.73
CA GLU A 757 -21.59 -38.17 5.29
C GLU A 757 -22.89 -38.02 4.46
N ASP A 758 -24.01 -38.44 5.00
CA ASP A 758 -25.32 -38.41 4.33
C ASP A 758 -26.36 -37.66 5.17
N PRO A 759 -27.20 -36.81 4.59
CA PRO A 759 -28.34 -36.15 5.25
C PRO A 759 -29.32 -37.14 5.92
N GLU A 760 -29.40 -38.40 5.50
CA GLU A 760 -30.18 -39.45 6.13
C GLU A 760 -29.85 -39.65 7.62
N VAL A 761 -28.68 -39.18 8.08
CA VAL A 761 -28.34 -39.19 9.53
C VAL A 761 -29.38 -38.45 10.35
N LEU A 762 -30.05 -37.43 9.81
CA LEU A 762 -31.11 -36.68 10.50
C LEU A 762 -32.27 -37.57 10.94
N GLU A 763 -32.57 -38.64 10.24
CA GLU A 763 -33.59 -39.61 10.61
C GLU A 763 -33.19 -40.46 11.84
N ARG A 764 -31.88 -40.59 12.09
CA ARG A 764 -31.30 -41.34 13.20
C ARG A 764 -31.05 -40.51 14.45
N VAL A 765 -31.13 -39.18 14.33
CA VAL A 765 -30.97 -38.27 15.47
C VAL A 765 -32.21 -38.35 16.35
N GLN A 766 -32.00 -38.67 17.64
CA GLN A 766 -33.07 -38.76 18.63
C GLN A 766 -33.04 -37.56 19.57
N VAL A 767 -34.19 -37.02 19.84
CA VAL A 767 -34.44 -35.95 20.81
C VAL A 767 -35.15 -36.55 22.03
N VAL A 768 -34.72 -36.21 23.22
CA VAL A 768 -35.39 -36.65 24.45
C VAL A 768 -36.48 -35.63 24.78
N ALA A 769 -37.72 -36.12 24.91
CA ALA A 769 -38.88 -35.35 25.31
C ALA A 769 -38.86 -35.07 26.84
N ALA A 770 -39.70 -34.15 27.29
CA ALA A 770 -39.79 -33.75 28.70
C ALA A 770 -40.21 -34.90 29.65
N ASP A 771 -40.87 -35.94 29.13
CA ASP A 771 -41.28 -37.15 29.85
C ASP A 771 -40.20 -38.25 29.84
N GLY A 772 -39.04 -37.98 29.26
CA GLY A 772 -37.91 -38.93 29.15
C GLY A 772 -38.01 -39.86 27.92
N ASN A 773 -39.09 -39.78 27.16
CA ASN A 773 -39.25 -40.58 25.95
C ASN A 773 -38.34 -40.07 24.84
N ARG A 774 -37.89 -40.98 23.96
CA ARG A 774 -37.07 -40.65 22.80
C ARG A 774 -37.92 -40.57 21.59
N VAL A 775 -37.78 -39.42 20.91
CA VAL A 775 -38.51 -39.11 19.68
C VAL A 775 -37.50 -38.91 18.57
N PRO A 776 -37.55 -39.69 17.50
CA PRO A 776 -36.69 -39.42 16.34
C PRO A 776 -37.05 -38.05 15.72
N LEU A 777 -36.05 -37.31 15.26
CA LEU A 777 -36.22 -36.00 14.64
C LEU A 777 -37.23 -36.07 13.49
N SER A 778 -37.22 -37.15 12.72
CA SER A 778 -38.13 -37.42 11.60
C SER A 778 -39.61 -37.52 11.98
N ALA A 779 -39.96 -37.74 13.29
CA ALA A 779 -41.35 -37.80 13.73
C ALA A 779 -42.08 -36.43 13.70
N PHE A 780 -41.31 -35.33 13.72
CA PHE A 780 -41.89 -33.96 13.72
C PHE A 780 -41.10 -33.02 12.81
N SER A 781 -40.22 -33.51 11.96
CA SER A 781 -39.53 -32.68 10.95
C SER A 781 -39.35 -33.41 9.64
N THR A 782 -39.26 -32.61 8.60
CA THR A 782 -38.83 -33.03 7.27
C THR A 782 -37.62 -32.19 6.85
N TYR A 783 -36.80 -32.72 5.97
CA TYR A 783 -35.69 -31.93 5.42
C TYR A 783 -35.81 -31.80 3.90
N GLU A 784 -35.29 -30.67 3.39
CA GLU A 784 -35.21 -30.40 1.96
C GLU A 784 -33.82 -29.82 1.63
N HIS A 785 -33.39 -29.99 0.39
CA HIS A 785 -32.15 -29.39 -0.07
C HIS A 785 -32.40 -27.96 -0.50
N GLY A 786 -31.65 -27.04 0.05
CA GLY A 786 -31.62 -25.62 -0.27
C GLY A 786 -30.24 -25.15 -0.67
N LEU A 787 -30.14 -23.86 -0.97
CA LEU A 787 -28.88 -23.19 -1.23
C LEU A 787 -28.73 -22.05 -0.24
N VAL A 788 -27.53 -21.89 0.33
CA VAL A 788 -27.17 -20.84 1.26
C VAL A 788 -25.84 -20.20 0.81
N ASN A 789 -25.61 -18.95 1.15
CA ASN A 789 -24.34 -18.31 0.87
C ASN A 789 -23.22 -18.90 1.74
N ASP A 790 -22.06 -19.17 1.15
CA ASP A 790 -20.83 -19.56 1.86
C ASP A 790 -20.31 -18.40 2.71
N ARG A 791 -20.54 -17.17 2.27
CA ARG A 791 -20.19 -15.93 2.99
C ARG A 791 -21.24 -14.87 2.78
N VAL A 792 -21.45 -14.03 3.79
CA VAL A 792 -22.28 -12.83 3.69
C VAL A 792 -21.42 -11.61 3.94
N PHE A 793 -21.49 -10.66 3.02
CA PHE A 793 -20.79 -9.39 3.15
C PHE A 793 -21.81 -8.25 3.29
N HIS A 794 -21.46 -7.27 4.12
CA HIS A 794 -22.14 -5.99 4.16
C HIS A 794 -21.16 -4.85 3.88
N ASP A 795 -21.62 -3.81 3.20
CA ASP A 795 -20.96 -2.54 3.05
C ASP A 795 -21.84 -1.43 3.62
N GLY A 796 -21.40 -0.81 4.68
CA GLY A 796 -22.27 -0.04 5.54
C GLY A 796 -23.29 -0.98 6.20
N LEU A 797 -24.57 -0.77 5.90
CA LEU A 797 -25.68 -1.61 6.38
C LEU A 797 -26.36 -2.39 5.24
N PHE A 798 -25.78 -2.35 4.03
CA PHE A 798 -26.35 -3.01 2.86
C PHE A 798 -25.67 -4.36 2.62
N ALA A 799 -26.47 -5.34 2.19
CA ALA A 799 -25.89 -6.58 1.67
C ALA A 799 -25.05 -6.27 0.43
N ALA A 800 -23.89 -6.89 0.34
CA ALA A 800 -22.92 -6.62 -0.72
C ALA A 800 -22.35 -7.89 -1.34
N VAL A 801 -21.94 -7.78 -2.62
CA VAL A 801 -21.17 -8.78 -3.36
C VAL A 801 -19.97 -8.06 -3.97
N GLY A 802 -18.78 -8.58 -3.75
CA GLY A 802 -17.56 -8.08 -4.38
C GLY A 802 -17.29 -8.80 -5.70
N VAL A 803 -17.04 -8.07 -6.77
CA VAL A 803 -16.55 -8.62 -8.03
C VAL A 803 -15.09 -8.18 -8.19
N GLY A 804 -14.18 -9.11 -7.91
CA GLY A 804 -12.75 -8.92 -8.14
C GLY A 804 -12.42 -9.01 -9.62
N PHE A 805 -11.43 -8.24 -10.08
CA PHE A 805 -10.91 -8.31 -11.45
C PHE A 805 -9.46 -7.80 -11.52
N SER A 806 -8.74 -8.30 -12.51
CA SER A 806 -7.43 -7.79 -12.93
C SER A 806 -7.53 -7.22 -14.35
N LEU A 807 -6.56 -6.41 -14.74
CA LEU A 807 -6.52 -5.83 -16.09
C LEU A 807 -5.78 -6.78 -17.06
N ALA A 808 -6.19 -6.78 -18.31
CA ALA A 808 -5.44 -7.45 -19.36
C ALA A 808 -4.10 -6.73 -19.60
N GLU A 809 -3.10 -7.43 -20.14
CA GLU A 809 -1.79 -6.85 -20.41
C GLU A 809 -1.89 -5.63 -21.36
N GLY A 810 -1.25 -4.51 -20.98
CA GLY A 810 -1.28 -3.26 -21.74
C GLY A 810 -2.57 -2.44 -21.62
N VAL A 811 -3.53 -2.87 -20.80
CA VAL A 811 -4.78 -2.13 -20.54
C VAL A 811 -4.63 -1.30 -19.26
N SER A 812 -4.91 0.00 -19.37
CA SER A 812 -4.90 0.89 -18.20
C SER A 812 -6.18 0.75 -17.35
N LEU A 813 -6.08 1.09 -16.06
CA LEU A 813 -7.23 1.07 -15.16
C LEU A 813 -8.38 1.96 -15.67
N GLN A 814 -8.08 3.10 -16.27
CA GLN A 814 -9.10 3.97 -16.88
C GLN A 814 -9.86 3.27 -18.00
N GLN A 815 -9.17 2.52 -18.87
CA GLN A 815 -9.81 1.77 -19.97
C GLN A 815 -10.67 0.64 -19.43
N GLY A 816 -10.17 -0.12 -18.45
CA GLY A 816 -10.94 -1.19 -17.78
C GLY A 816 -12.21 -0.66 -17.13
N LEU A 817 -12.13 0.45 -16.38
CA LEU A 817 -13.31 1.07 -15.75
C LEU A 817 -14.30 1.60 -16.79
N ALA A 818 -13.83 2.21 -17.88
CA ALA A 818 -14.71 2.68 -18.96
C ALA A 818 -15.45 1.51 -19.65
N ALA A 819 -14.78 0.36 -19.81
CA ALA A 819 -15.40 -0.86 -20.36
C ALA A 819 -16.45 -1.43 -19.40
N ILE A 820 -16.20 -1.41 -18.09
CA ILE A 820 -17.18 -1.79 -17.05
C ILE A 820 -18.40 -0.87 -17.11
N ASP A 821 -18.21 0.44 -17.13
CA ASP A 821 -19.28 1.43 -17.19
C ASP A 821 -20.15 1.25 -18.46
N ALA A 822 -19.50 0.97 -19.60
CA ALA A 822 -20.19 0.68 -20.85
C ALA A 822 -21.00 -0.63 -20.79
N ALA A 823 -20.50 -1.65 -20.11
CA ALA A 823 -21.22 -2.91 -19.90
C ALA A 823 -22.42 -2.71 -18.94
N MET A 824 -22.23 -1.96 -17.86
CA MET A 824 -23.30 -1.61 -16.92
C MET A 824 -24.42 -0.81 -17.57
N ALA A 825 -24.07 0.16 -18.43
CA ALA A 825 -25.04 0.94 -19.21
C ALA A 825 -25.85 0.05 -20.18
N ARG A 826 -25.21 -0.93 -20.83
CA ARG A 826 -25.89 -1.92 -21.70
C ARG A 826 -26.84 -2.82 -20.94
N LEU A 827 -26.48 -3.21 -19.72
CA LEU A 827 -27.32 -4.02 -18.84
C LEU A 827 -28.53 -3.25 -18.28
N MET A 828 -28.56 -1.93 -18.37
CA MET A 828 -29.59 -1.06 -17.76
C MET A 828 -29.81 -1.40 -16.29
N VAL A 829 -28.74 -1.39 -15.49
CA VAL A 829 -28.77 -1.72 -14.06
C VAL A 829 -29.75 -0.79 -13.32
N PRO A 830 -30.72 -1.33 -12.54
CA PRO A 830 -31.71 -0.51 -11.84
C PRO A 830 -31.08 0.36 -10.75
N ALA A 831 -31.66 1.52 -10.47
CA ALA A 831 -31.14 2.49 -9.51
C ALA A 831 -31.08 1.97 -8.05
N HIS A 832 -31.83 0.93 -7.68
CA HIS A 832 -31.76 0.31 -6.36
C HIS A 832 -30.56 -0.63 -6.18
N ILE A 833 -29.86 -0.97 -7.27
CA ILE A 833 -28.58 -1.68 -7.24
C ILE A 833 -27.50 -0.62 -7.29
N GLN A 834 -26.79 -0.46 -6.21
CA GLN A 834 -25.67 0.48 -6.11
C GLN A 834 -24.35 -0.23 -6.39
N THR A 835 -23.47 0.44 -7.09
CA THR A 835 -22.13 -0.07 -7.37
C THR A 835 -21.09 0.91 -6.84
N ARG A 836 -20.01 0.39 -6.27
CA ARG A 836 -18.91 1.18 -5.72
C ARG A 836 -17.57 0.50 -6.00
N LEU A 837 -16.62 1.26 -6.47
CA LEU A 837 -15.25 0.75 -6.61
C LEU A 837 -14.61 0.59 -5.23
N GLY A 838 -13.90 -0.51 -5.02
CA GLY A 838 -13.11 -0.80 -3.84
C GLY A 838 -11.61 -0.53 -4.06
N GLY A 839 -10.83 -0.49 -2.96
CA GLY A 839 -9.38 -0.49 -3.00
C GLY A 839 -8.75 0.60 -3.89
N ASP A 840 -7.79 0.19 -4.72
CA ASP A 840 -7.02 1.06 -5.61
C ASP A 840 -7.88 1.77 -6.64
N ALA A 841 -8.90 1.10 -7.17
CA ALA A 841 -9.80 1.66 -8.19
C ALA A 841 -10.58 2.87 -7.66
N ARG A 842 -11.02 2.83 -6.39
CA ARG A 842 -11.69 3.97 -5.73
C ARG A 842 -10.74 5.15 -5.56
N SER A 843 -9.55 4.89 -5.04
CA SER A 843 -8.53 5.93 -4.83
C SER A 843 -8.10 6.58 -6.14
N PHE A 844 -7.99 5.77 -7.20
CA PHE A 844 -7.72 6.23 -8.56
C PHE A 844 -8.84 7.14 -9.09
N GLN A 845 -10.09 6.73 -8.99
CA GLN A 845 -11.23 7.52 -9.46
C GLN A 845 -11.31 8.88 -8.75
N GLN A 846 -11.12 8.90 -7.43
CA GLN A 846 -11.05 10.15 -6.66
C GLN A 846 -9.90 11.04 -7.14
N SER A 847 -8.71 10.45 -7.32
CA SER A 847 -7.53 11.19 -7.82
C SER A 847 -7.78 11.78 -9.21
N LEU A 848 -8.41 11.05 -10.13
CA LEU A 848 -8.74 11.56 -11.47
C LEU A 848 -9.69 12.77 -11.43
N GLN A 849 -10.67 12.76 -10.54
CA GLN A 849 -11.62 13.88 -10.39
C GLN A 849 -10.93 15.13 -9.84
N ASP A 850 -9.95 14.97 -8.96
CA ASP A 850 -9.25 16.06 -8.30
C ASP A 850 -8.08 16.63 -9.14
N GLN A 851 -7.47 15.83 -10.02
CA GLN A 851 -6.31 16.25 -10.85
C GLN A 851 -6.46 17.57 -11.59
N PRO A 852 -7.56 17.85 -12.33
CA PRO A 852 -7.71 19.11 -13.06
C PRO A 852 -7.74 20.33 -12.14
N TRP A 853 -8.41 20.22 -11.01
CA TRP A 853 -8.50 21.27 -10.00
C TRP A 853 -7.15 21.54 -9.34
N LEU A 854 -6.36 20.50 -9.13
CA LEU A 854 -5.02 20.60 -8.58
C LEU A 854 -4.06 21.32 -9.53
N ILE A 855 -4.05 20.90 -10.81
CA ILE A 855 -3.22 21.55 -11.83
C ILE A 855 -3.61 23.04 -11.93
N LEU A 856 -4.90 23.35 -11.94
CA LEU A 856 -5.41 24.72 -11.94
C LEU A 856 -4.96 25.49 -10.68
N GLY A 857 -5.09 24.87 -9.50
CA GLY A 857 -4.67 25.48 -8.24
C GLY A 857 -3.19 25.80 -8.19
N VAL A 858 -2.34 24.90 -8.66
CA VAL A 858 -0.89 25.12 -8.81
C VAL A 858 -0.59 26.27 -9.75
N LEU A 859 -1.25 26.32 -10.92
CA LEU A 859 -1.07 27.40 -11.90
C LEU A 859 -1.49 28.76 -11.32
N VAL A 860 -2.61 28.81 -10.60
CA VAL A 860 -3.08 30.05 -9.94
C VAL A 860 -2.12 30.47 -8.83
N ALA A 861 -1.65 29.55 -8.00
CA ALA A 861 -0.69 29.84 -6.94
C ALA A 861 0.62 30.43 -7.50
N ILE A 862 1.15 29.83 -8.57
CA ILE A 862 2.33 30.33 -9.27
C ILE A 862 2.06 31.72 -9.83
N TYR A 863 0.93 31.92 -10.51
CA TYR A 863 0.55 33.21 -11.08
C TYR A 863 0.52 34.30 -10.00
N LEU A 864 -0.06 34.03 -8.84
CA LEU A 864 -0.14 34.99 -7.73
C LEU A 864 1.25 35.31 -7.16
N VAL A 865 2.07 34.29 -6.91
CA VAL A 865 3.43 34.48 -6.36
C VAL A 865 4.30 35.28 -7.33
N LEU A 866 4.28 34.94 -8.60
CA LEU A 866 5.03 35.67 -9.61
C LEU A 866 4.46 37.08 -9.81
N GLY A 867 3.14 37.26 -9.71
CA GLY A 867 2.48 38.58 -9.80
C GLY A 867 2.91 39.52 -8.68
N ILE A 868 3.01 39.01 -7.46
CA ILE A 868 3.51 39.73 -6.29
C ILE A 868 4.99 40.07 -6.46
N LEU A 869 5.81 39.09 -6.89
CA LEU A 869 7.27 39.28 -7.05
C LEU A 869 7.62 40.31 -8.12
N TYR A 870 6.89 40.31 -9.24
CA TYR A 870 7.18 41.21 -10.38
C TYR A 870 6.29 42.48 -10.40
N GLU A 871 5.36 42.60 -9.47
CA GLU A 871 4.38 43.72 -9.46
C GLU A 871 3.71 43.95 -10.83
N SER A 872 3.41 42.82 -11.51
CA SER A 872 2.88 42.87 -12.87
C SER A 872 1.91 41.71 -13.12
N PRO A 873 0.73 41.94 -13.73
CA PRO A 873 -0.17 40.85 -14.12
C PRO A 873 0.24 40.13 -15.42
N LEU A 874 1.12 40.72 -16.24
CA LEU A 874 1.47 40.17 -17.55
C LEU A 874 2.70 39.28 -17.54
N HIS A 875 3.70 39.60 -16.73
CA HIS A 875 4.93 38.79 -16.68
C HIS A 875 4.69 37.34 -16.20
N PRO A 876 3.83 37.08 -15.19
CA PRO A 876 3.46 35.70 -14.84
C PRO A 876 2.85 34.91 -16.01
N LEU A 877 2.01 35.53 -16.83
CA LEU A 877 1.42 34.89 -18.01
C LEU A 877 2.49 34.53 -19.06
N THR A 878 3.49 35.38 -19.24
CA THR A 878 4.63 35.07 -20.12
C THR A 878 5.39 33.84 -19.63
N ILE A 879 5.61 33.74 -18.32
CA ILE A 879 6.31 32.60 -17.71
C ILE A 879 5.47 31.32 -17.83
N LEU A 880 4.18 31.37 -17.48
CA LEU A 880 3.25 30.25 -17.57
C LEU A 880 3.03 29.75 -19.01
N SER A 881 3.20 30.63 -20.05
CA SER A 881 3.07 30.22 -21.45
C SER A 881 4.11 29.18 -21.90
N THR A 882 5.17 28.95 -21.11
CA THR A 882 6.21 27.96 -21.41
C THR A 882 5.81 26.55 -21.02
N LEU A 883 4.85 26.41 -20.12
CA LEU A 883 4.48 25.10 -19.50
C LEU A 883 3.88 24.08 -20.49
N PRO A 884 3.03 24.46 -21.45
CA PRO A 884 2.48 23.51 -22.42
C PRO A 884 3.54 22.75 -23.22
N SER A 885 4.68 23.39 -23.49
CA SER A 885 5.79 22.76 -24.21
C SER A 885 6.43 21.61 -23.43
N ALA A 886 6.52 21.75 -22.10
CA ALA A 886 7.02 20.71 -21.21
C ALA A 886 6.03 19.54 -21.09
N GLY A 887 4.72 19.86 -20.99
CA GLY A 887 3.66 18.85 -20.96
C GLY A 887 3.64 17.96 -22.20
N VAL A 888 3.76 18.54 -23.40
CA VAL A 888 3.85 17.78 -24.65
C VAL A 888 5.06 16.85 -24.63
N GLY A 889 6.23 17.34 -24.18
CA GLY A 889 7.44 16.53 -24.08
C GLY A 889 7.30 15.35 -23.14
N ALA A 890 6.72 15.61 -21.98
CA ALA A 890 6.47 14.59 -20.96
C ALA A 890 5.52 13.50 -21.46
N LEU A 891 4.37 13.89 -22.01
CA LEU A 891 3.34 12.97 -22.50
C LEU A 891 3.80 12.14 -23.71
N LEU A 892 4.54 12.76 -24.63
CA LEU A 892 5.15 12.04 -25.76
C LEU A 892 6.19 11.02 -25.30
N ALA A 893 7.05 11.39 -24.35
CA ALA A 893 8.07 10.48 -23.83
C ALA A 893 7.45 9.29 -23.08
N LEU A 894 6.41 9.51 -22.27
CA LEU A 894 5.66 8.44 -21.61
C LEU A 894 5.04 7.49 -22.62
N ARG A 895 4.41 8.04 -23.68
CA ARG A 895 3.81 7.23 -24.74
C ARG A 895 4.85 6.42 -25.53
N LEU A 896 6.03 7.00 -25.82
CA LEU A 896 7.12 6.29 -26.51
C LEU A 896 7.77 5.21 -25.64
N ALA A 897 7.75 5.39 -24.33
CA ALA A 897 8.29 4.41 -23.37
C ALA A 897 7.26 3.37 -22.92
N ASP A 898 6.02 3.44 -23.44
CA ASP A 898 4.88 2.61 -23.06
C ASP A 898 4.62 2.62 -21.55
N ILE A 899 4.62 3.83 -20.98
CA ILE A 899 4.42 4.06 -19.54
C ILE A 899 3.11 4.81 -19.35
N GLU A 900 2.26 4.33 -18.45
CA GLU A 900 1.02 5.00 -18.06
C GLU A 900 1.27 6.35 -17.36
N PHE A 901 0.34 7.28 -17.54
CA PHE A 901 0.32 8.53 -16.78
C PHE A 901 -0.16 8.27 -15.35
N SER A 902 0.76 7.83 -14.50
CA SER A 902 0.53 7.53 -13.08
C SER A 902 0.67 8.77 -12.19
N LEU A 903 0.36 8.61 -10.89
CA LEU A 903 0.61 9.65 -9.88
C LEU A 903 2.10 10.05 -9.82
N ILE A 904 3.01 9.14 -10.08
CA ILE A 904 4.45 9.43 -10.15
C ILE A 904 4.80 10.27 -11.38
N ALA A 905 4.16 9.99 -12.52
CA ALA A 905 4.32 10.83 -13.73
C ALA A 905 3.73 12.23 -13.52
N LEU A 906 2.60 12.37 -12.82
CA LEU A 906 2.01 13.64 -12.42
C LEU A 906 2.98 14.46 -11.53
N LEU A 907 3.64 13.79 -10.57
CA LEU A 907 4.68 14.41 -9.74
C LEU A 907 5.84 14.94 -10.60
N GLY A 908 6.26 14.16 -11.62
CA GLY A 908 7.23 14.57 -12.62
C GLY A 908 6.78 15.80 -13.41
N LEU A 909 5.50 15.89 -13.76
CA LEU A 909 4.93 17.06 -14.43
C LEU A 909 4.98 18.31 -13.54
N PHE A 910 4.63 18.21 -12.25
CA PHE A 910 4.76 19.33 -11.32
C PHE A 910 6.21 19.80 -11.17
N LEU A 911 7.13 18.86 -11.12
CA LEU A 911 8.55 19.18 -11.11
C LEU A 911 8.98 19.95 -12.38
N LEU A 912 8.54 19.46 -13.54
CA LEU A 912 8.80 20.13 -14.83
C LEU A 912 8.26 21.56 -14.87
N VAL A 913 7.06 21.78 -14.34
CA VAL A 913 6.47 23.11 -14.22
C VAL A 913 7.45 24.04 -13.52
N GLY A 914 8.01 23.62 -12.38
CA GLY A 914 8.98 24.40 -11.63
C GLY A 914 10.30 24.67 -12.38
N VAL A 915 10.86 23.63 -13.00
CA VAL A 915 12.17 23.71 -13.69
C VAL A 915 12.09 24.57 -14.95
N VAL A 916 11.02 24.39 -15.74
CA VAL A 916 10.85 25.13 -17.00
C VAL A 916 10.57 26.59 -16.75
N MET A 917 9.78 26.93 -15.73
CA MET A 917 9.55 28.34 -15.34
C MET A 917 10.85 29.04 -14.96
N LYS A 918 11.80 28.36 -14.34
CA LYS A 918 13.09 28.92 -13.93
C LYS A 918 13.83 29.55 -15.12
N ASN A 919 13.81 28.90 -16.27
CA ASN A 919 14.46 29.40 -17.49
C ASN A 919 13.79 30.68 -18.02
N ALA A 920 12.46 30.71 -18.02
CA ALA A 920 11.70 31.90 -18.41
C ALA A 920 11.92 33.08 -17.43
N ILE A 921 11.92 32.78 -16.11
CA ILE A 921 12.20 33.79 -15.08
C ILE A 921 13.58 34.42 -15.27
N LEU A 922 14.64 33.60 -15.50
CA LEU A 922 16.01 34.07 -15.74
C LEU A 922 16.10 35.01 -16.96
N MET A 923 15.37 34.69 -18.01
CA MET A 923 15.39 35.50 -19.26
C MET A 923 14.62 36.80 -19.09
N ILE A 924 13.41 36.75 -18.51
CA ILE A 924 12.52 37.90 -18.35
C ILE A 924 13.07 38.89 -17.33
N ASP A 925 13.56 38.42 -16.19
CA ASP A 925 14.14 39.31 -15.17
C ASP A 925 15.35 40.09 -15.70
N PHE A 926 16.19 39.41 -16.48
CA PHE A 926 17.34 40.05 -17.09
C PHE A 926 16.94 41.05 -18.18
N ALA A 927 15.92 40.77 -18.99
CA ALA A 927 15.37 41.70 -19.97
C ALA A 927 14.80 42.94 -19.30
N LEU A 928 13.99 42.77 -18.24
CA LEU A 928 13.46 43.90 -17.45
C LEU A 928 14.58 44.73 -16.80
N GLY A 929 15.65 44.06 -16.35
CA GLY A 929 16.84 44.76 -15.84
C GLY A 929 17.53 45.61 -16.87
N LEU A 930 17.62 45.17 -18.14
CA LEU A 930 18.18 45.93 -19.24
C LEU A 930 17.26 47.10 -19.65
N GLU A 931 15.95 46.92 -19.70
CA GLU A 931 14.99 47.97 -19.96
C GLU A 931 15.05 49.11 -18.92
N ARG A 932 15.04 48.74 -17.62
CA ARG A 932 15.01 49.67 -16.49
C ARG A 932 16.33 50.41 -16.27
N ARG A 933 17.50 49.73 -16.51
CA ARG A 933 18.82 50.29 -16.25
C ARG A 933 19.49 50.96 -17.46
N GLU A 934 19.31 50.37 -18.65
CA GLU A 934 19.96 50.83 -19.86
C GLU A 934 18.98 51.54 -20.80
N GLY A 935 17.69 51.58 -20.52
CA GLY A 935 16.66 52.24 -21.32
C GLY A 935 16.46 51.57 -22.70
N LEU A 936 16.80 50.32 -22.89
CA LEU A 936 16.69 49.59 -24.14
C LEU A 936 15.22 49.36 -24.53
N ALA A 937 14.94 49.39 -25.83
CA ALA A 937 13.64 48.99 -26.33
C ALA A 937 13.36 47.52 -25.99
N PRO A 938 12.10 47.09 -25.68
CA PRO A 938 11.76 45.73 -25.27
C PRO A 938 12.29 44.64 -26.21
N GLU A 939 12.29 44.90 -27.54
CA GLU A 939 12.78 43.97 -28.54
C GLU A 939 14.31 43.75 -28.45
N GLN A 940 15.04 44.83 -28.21
CA GLN A 940 16.50 44.78 -28.07
C GLN A 940 16.87 44.20 -26.69
N ALA A 941 16.11 44.54 -25.66
CA ALA A 941 16.31 44.04 -24.29
C ALA A 941 16.14 42.51 -24.20
N ILE A 942 15.05 41.97 -24.76
CA ILE A 942 14.79 40.53 -24.73
C ILE A 942 15.75 39.74 -25.62
N HIS A 943 16.10 40.27 -26.81
CA HIS A 943 17.09 39.62 -27.67
C HIS A 943 18.45 39.53 -26.97
N ARG A 944 18.92 40.64 -26.37
CA ARG A 944 20.19 40.70 -25.65
C ARG A 944 20.16 39.82 -24.39
N ALA A 945 19.04 39.78 -23.69
CA ALA A 945 18.83 38.89 -22.54
C ALA A 945 18.93 37.41 -22.92
N ALA A 946 18.22 37.04 -24.01
CA ALA A 946 18.24 35.67 -24.53
C ALA A 946 19.66 35.21 -24.91
N MET A 947 20.43 36.09 -25.59
CA MET A 947 21.81 35.80 -25.96
C MET A 947 22.74 35.64 -24.76
N LEU A 948 22.64 36.51 -23.75
CA LEU A 948 23.51 36.47 -22.58
C LEU A 948 23.18 35.34 -21.64
N ARG A 949 21.91 34.91 -21.63
CA ARG A 949 21.44 33.82 -20.75
C ARG A 949 21.43 32.43 -21.40
N LEU A 950 21.73 32.31 -22.68
CA LEU A 950 21.76 31.03 -23.40
C LEU A 950 22.67 30.02 -22.71
N ARG A 951 23.89 30.41 -22.34
CA ARG A 951 24.88 29.51 -21.74
C ARG A 951 24.42 28.97 -20.37
N PRO A 952 24.01 29.80 -19.38
CA PRO A 952 23.43 29.31 -18.13
C PRO A 952 22.23 28.40 -18.37
N ILE A 953 21.25 28.77 -19.22
CA ILE A 953 20.02 28.00 -19.46
C ILE A 953 20.34 26.62 -20.06
N VAL A 954 21.25 26.54 -21.04
CA VAL A 954 21.64 25.24 -21.63
C VAL A 954 22.37 24.36 -20.60
N MET A 955 23.24 24.97 -19.80
CA MET A 955 24.00 24.25 -18.77
C MET A 955 23.12 23.70 -17.66
N THR A 956 22.18 24.49 -17.15
CA THR A 956 21.24 24.08 -16.10
C THR A 956 20.29 22.99 -16.58
N ASN A 957 19.72 23.14 -17.78
CA ASN A 957 18.84 22.13 -18.35
C ASN A 957 19.56 20.81 -18.65
N LEU A 958 20.79 20.86 -19.15
CA LEU A 958 21.59 19.66 -19.37
C LEU A 958 21.98 18.98 -18.06
N ALA A 959 22.25 19.76 -17.01
CA ALA A 959 22.47 19.24 -15.68
C ALA A 959 21.22 18.54 -15.12
N GLY A 960 20.04 19.16 -15.26
CA GLY A 960 18.76 18.56 -14.87
C GLY A 960 18.43 17.29 -15.67
N LEU A 961 18.66 17.31 -17.00
CA LEU A 961 18.41 16.19 -17.89
C LEU A 961 19.31 15.00 -17.54
N LEU A 962 20.63 15.21 -17.39
CA LEU A 962 21.58 14.16 -17.05
C LEU A 962 21.46 13.71 -15.58
N GLY A 963 21.02 14.60 -14.68
CA GLY A 963 20.67 14.24 -13.30
C GLY A 963 19.47 13.31 -13.23
N ALA A 964 18.49 13.46 -14.14
CA ALA A 964 17.33 12.59 -14.24
C ALA A 964 17.57 11.33 -15.09
N LEU A 965 18.62 11.28 -15.90
CA LEU A 965 18.91 10.15 -16.80
C LEU A 965 19.03 8.80 -16.10
N PRO A 966 19.66 8.65 -14.93
CA PRO A 966 19.71 7.39 -14.21
C PRO A 966 18.32 6.86 -13.81
N LEU A 967 17.34 7.74 -13.58
CA LEU A 967 15.95 7.35 -13.32
C LEU A 967 15.27 6.75 -14.57
N VAL A 968 15.60 7.25 -15.77
CA VAL A 968 15.06 6.74 -17.05
C VAL A 968 15.60 5.35 -17.35
N LEU A 969 16.90 5.13 -17.08
CA LEU A 969 17.56 3.85 -17.35
C LEU A 969 16.99 2.71 -16.51
N GLY A 970 16.37 3.02 -15.38
CA GLY A 970 15.60 2.06 -14.59
C GLY A 970 16.40 0.83 -14.20
N MET A 971 17.64 1.00 -13.73
CA MET A 971 18.48 -0.12 -13.30
C MET A 971 18.12 -0.55 -11.88
N GLY A 972 18.01 -1.86 -11.65
CA GLY A 972 17.85 -2.49 -10.35
C GLY A 972 16.42 -2.55 -9.81
N GLU A 973 16.28 -3.13 -8.61
CA GLU A 973 15.00 -3.34 -7.93
C GLU A 973 14.33 -2.01 -7.54
N GLY A 974 12.99 -1.94 -7.66
CA GLY A 974 12.19 -0.76 -7.38
C GLY A 974 12.32 0.37 -8.41
N SER A 975 12.91 0.08 -9.58
CA SER A 975 13.04 1.04 -10.68
C SER A 975 11.70 1.40 -11.31
N GLU A 976 10.69 0.55 -11.22
CA GLU A 976 9.35 0.73 -11.78
C GLU A 976 8.68 1.99 -11.24
N LEU A 977 8.84 2.29 -9.96
CA LEU A 977 8.35 3.53 -9.37
C LEU A 977 9.13 4.78 -9.83
N ARG A 978 10.43 4.62 -10.12
CA ARG A 978 11.30 5.75 -10.44
C ARG A 978 11.26 6.14 -11.90
N ARG A 979 11.07 5.17 -12.79
CA ARG A 979 11.12 5.33 -14.25
C ARG A 979 10.09 6.33 -14.80
N PRO A 980 8.80 6.32 -14.40
CA PRO A 980 7.82 7.31 -14.88
C PRO A 980 8.23 8.76 -14.58
N LEU A 981 8.80 9.01 -13.38
CA LEU A 981 9.31 10.32 -13.01
C LEU A 981 10.48 10.74 -13.94
N GLY A 982 11.46 9.86 -14.11
CA GLY A 982 12.63 10.10 -14.95
C GLY A 982 12.24 10.40 -16.41
N VAL A 983 11.38 9.57 -16.99
CA VAL A 983 10.91 9.71 -18.40
C VAL A 983 10.15 11.02 -18.58
N THR A 984 9.27 11.37 -17.63
CA THR A 984 8.53 12.64 -17.65
C THR A 984 9.48 13.83 -17.64
N ILE A 985 10.47 13.84 -16.74
CA ILE A 985 11.43 14.94 -16.60
C ILE A 985 12.29 15.07 -17.87
N VAL A 986 12.90 13.97 -18.32
CA VAL A 986 13.81 13.99 -19.47
C VAL A 986 13.08 14.38 -20.74
N GLY A 987 11.91 13.76 -21.01
CA GLY A 987 11.10 14.08 -22.20
C GLY A 987 10.61 15.53 -22.20
N GLY A 988 10.11 15.98 -21.06
CA GLY A 988 9.65 17.36 -20.89
C GLY A 988 10.77 18.39 -21.06
N LEU A 989 11.93 18.18 -20.43
CA LEU A 989 13.07 19.08 -20.56
C LEU A 989 13.63 19.14 -21.98
N MET A 990 13.71 18.00 -22.68
CA MET A 990 14.21 17.97 -24.06
C MET A 990 13.36 18.85 -24.99
N ILE A 991 12.05 18.71 -24.97
CA ILE A 991 11.17 19.49 -25.89
C ILE A 991 11.03 20.92 -25.40
N SER A 992 10.86 21.14 -24.11
CA SER A 992 10.69 22.48 -23.55
C SER A 992 11.91 23.35 -23.76
N GLN A 993 13.13 22.78 -23.72
CA GLN A 993 14.35 23.52 -23.98
C GLN A 993 14.34 24.26 -25.32
N PHE A 994 13.98 23.53 -26.38
CA PHE A 994 13.93 24.11 -27.72
C PHE A 994 12.81 25.14 -27.88
N LEU A 995 11.61 24.79 -27.37
CA LEU A 995 10.45 25.65 -27.54
C LEU A 995 10.56 26.94 -26.70
N THR A 996 10.97 26.86 -25.43
CA THR A 996 11.04 28.03 -24.53
C THR A 996 12.07 29.06 -24.95
N LEU A 997 13.19 28.65 -25.56
CA LEU A 997 14.19 29.58 -26.08
C LEU A 997 13.65 30.51 -27.18
N TYR A 998 12.61 30.10 -27.91
CA TYR A 998 11.98 30.89 -28.98
C TYR A 998 10.62 31.45 -28.56
N THR A 999 9.80 30.70 -27.83
CA THR A 999 8.44 31.15 -27.46
C THR A 999 8.45 32.23 -26.39
N THR A 1000 9.32 32.12 -25.38
CA THR A 1000 9.39 33.10 -24.28
C THR A 1000 9.65 34.53 -24.76
N PRO A 1001 10.66 34.82 -25.63
CA PRO A 1001 10.88 36.14 -26.16
C PRO A 1001 9.69 36.69 -26.92
N ILE A 1002 8.99 35.86 -27.68
CA ILE A 1002 7.87 36.29 -28.51
C ILE A 1002 6.63 36.58 -27.68
N VAL A 1003 6.30 35.74 -26.73
CA VAL A 1003 5.17 35.98 -25.83
C VAL A 1003 5.40 37.24 -25.00
N TYR A 1004 6.65 37.42 -24.51
CA TYR A 1004 7.04 38.66 -23.84
C TYR A 1004 6.74 39.91 -24.69
N LEU A 1005 7.21 39.92 -25.93
CA LEU A 1005 6.97 41.08 -26.85
C LEU A 1005 5.49 41.23 -27.19
N ALA A 1006 4.75 40.13 -27.37
CA ALA A 1006 3.33 40.18 -27.69
C ALA A 1006 2.52 40.82 -26.55
N LEU A 1007 2.79 40.44 -25.34
CA LEU A 1007 2.13 40.98 -24.15
C LEU A 1007 2.55 42.42 -23.84
N GLU A 1008 3.83 42.77 -24.07
CA GLU A 1008 4.33 44.13 -23.91
C GLU A 1008 3.71 45.07 -24.93
N ARG A 1009 3.60 44.65 -26.21
CA ARG A 1009 2.87 45.40 -27.24
C ARG A 1009 1.38 45.58 -26.88
N LEU A 1010 0.75 44.56 -26.29
CA LEU A 1010 -0.62 44.64 -25.79
C LEU A 1010 -0.74 45.69 -24.67
N ARG A 1011 0.19 45.69 -23.72
CA ARG A 1011 0.27 46.64 -22.60
C ARG A 1011 0.32 48.08 -23.11
N LEU A 1012 1.23 48.32 -24.07
CA LEU A 1012 1.41 49.64 -24.65
C LEU A 1012 0.15 50.11 -25.42
N LYS A 1013 -0.52 49.22 -26.13
CA LYS A 1013 -1.80 49.52 -26.82
C LYS A 1013 -2.91 49.87 -25.83
N VAL A 1014 -3.03 49.10 -24.75
CA VAL A 1014 -4.05 49.33 -23.71
C VAL A 1014 -3.77 50.64 -22.95
N ALA A 1015 -2.50 50.92 -22.63
CA ALA A 1015 -2.09 52.16 -22.00
C ALA A 1015 -2.38 53.39 -22.93
N GLY A 1016 -2.06 53.27 -24.22
CA GLY A 1016 -2.40 54.29 -25.20
C GLY A 1016 -3.91 54.51 -25.39
N TRP A 1017 -4.72 53.43 -25.30
CA TRP A 1017 -6.18 53.54 -25.36
C TRP A 1017 -6.77 54.18 -24.07
N ARG A 1018 -6.25 53.87 -22.88
CA ARG A 1018 -6.60 54.51 -21.62
C ARG A 1018 -6.23 55.99 -21.58
N ALA A 1019 -5.01 56.34 -22.10
CA ALA A 1019 -4.58 57.73 -22.20
C ALA A 1019 -5.40 58.56 -23.21
N ARG A 1020 -6.04 57.93 -24.18
CA ARG A 1020 -6.96 58.60 -25.15
C ARG A 1020 -8.40 58.75 -24.58
N ARG A 1021 -8.72 58.03 -23.52
CA ARG A 1021 -10.04 58.10 -22.86
C ARG A 1021 -10.03 58.92 -21.56
N ALA A 1022 -8.86 59.12 -20.93
CA ALA A 1022 -8.62 60.09 -19.89
C ALA A 1022 -8.29 61.48 -20.48
#